data_a65b0116c845fb6408a6fe8f803d92cc
#
_entry.id   a65b0116c845fb6408a6fe8f803d92cc
#
_cell.length_a   1.000
_cell.length_b   1.000
_cell.length_c   1.000
_cell.angle_alpha   90.00
_cell.angle_beta   90.00
_cell.angle_gamma   90.00
#
_symmetry.space_group_name_H-M   'P 1'
#
loop_
_entity.id
_entity.type
_entity.pdbx_description
1 polymer ?
#
loop_
_entity_poly.entity_id
_entity_poly.type
_entity_poly.pdbx_seq_one_letter_code
_entity_poly.pdbx_strand_id
1 'polypeptide(L)'
;MSELEVKEKDGKIYSFIRQKWLVCTPEERVRQNMVCMLCNIFGYPLELMVEEYKPDIETRGIRSTRADLVIYKTIEDKLNNYNAFIVVECKAETVKIRQEDFYQGTEYAGKLRAQFLVLHNSKETHYYSVDLNKIPNKKDAFTQIITIPKYNEIDDSRKVEEIKKQTKTFTRDDFTNLLRTCHNIIRNNDKLSPEAAFDEISKILFMKINFEKNNEARQVFTLEEYEKQKKIDDKYNKNHHVLNPKPFMQVLFDDTKRIYKFDKLFDENETIKIRENSFEQILKKLQVYNLSDTQDDVKGIAFEQFLGTTFRGELGQYFTPRTIVDFMTNILEPKENETVCDPACGSGGFLIRTFEYIREQIEEDVKEAKKELRAVIEGTDYNTFSEKEQLEINARIEKMHTILNKELDTQQKGSRMYNLSRNCIYGTDANPRMARTSKMNMIMHGDGHGGVHHHDGLLNVNGIFEERFDVILTNPPFGSRVDKGQKVTEADRFTDETLIKEYKERYGEAYEEALKQVNDNIGKSLLSLYDVGAMSGLTEILFMERCLRLLKKGGRMGIVLPEGVLNNSNLKKVREYFEGKAKIVLICSIPKDVFLAAGATVKPSLVFLKRFTEEEEKQYLNIKTRAESEVRKKYLKKIKGLQNQIKIEKTKKVKEKEVIIELKKEIDEIEKKIVEESKPLIKEYFDYEIPVAIVQDAGITSTGVESQNNQLPDLQRAYTEYRNANKLWNNKDFSVRYSIDSTGSIIKKVNGEEVVFGE
;
A
#
# COMPACT_ATOMS: atom_id res chain seq x y z
N MET A 1 1.09 27.41 -37.27
CA MET A 1 2.50 27.68 -36.82
C MET A 1 3.12 26.32 -36.64
N SER A 2 4.41 26.13 -37.00
CA SER A 2 5.13 24.88 -36.67
C SER A 2 5.20 24.75 -35.15
N GLU A 3 4.98 23.56 -34.62
CA GLU A 3 5.12 23.29 -33.20
C GLU A 3 6.53 23.67 -32.72
N LEU A 4 6.61 24.29 -31.53
CA LEU A 4 7.88 24.63 -30.92
C LEU A 4 8.48 23.40 -30.29
N GLU A 5 9.72 23.07 -30.64
CA GLU A 5 10.48 21.99 -30.03
C GLU A 5 11.69 22.52 -29.29
N VAL A 6 12.02 21.94 -28.15
CA VAL A 6 13.21 22.31 -27.38
C VAL A 6 14.46 22.10 -28.21
N LYS A 7 15.33 23.11 -28.28
CA LYS A 7 16.59 23.06 -29.05
C LYS A 7 17.75 22.96 -28.09
N GLU A 8 18.51 21.87 -28.20
CA GLU A 8 19.74 21.67 -27.42
C GLU A 8 20.96 21.53 -28.37
N LYS A 9 22.08 22.14 -28.00
CA LYS A 9 23.32 22.05 -28.73
C LYS A 9 24.52 22.34 -27.81
N ASP A 10 25.52 21.48 -27.83
CA ASP A 10 26.81 21.67 -27.12
C ASP A 10 26.65 22.01 -25.61
N GLY A 11 25.79 21.30 -24.92
CA GLY A 11 25.49 21.53 -23.49
C GLY A 11 24.72 22.82 -23.21
N LYS A 12 24.16 23.43 -24.24
CA LYS A 12 23.29 24.63 -24.13
C LYS A 12 21.90 24.34 -24.63
N ILE A 13 20.92 25.07 -24.11
CA ILE A 13 19.51 25.04 -24.48
C ILE A 13 19.06 26.41 -24.95
N TYR A 14 18.23 26.48 -25.98
CA TYR A 14 17.76 27.74 -26.53
C TYR A 14 16.51 28.26 -25.81
N SER A 15 16.63 29.44 -25.21
CA SER A 15 15.45 30.11 -24.65
C SER A 15 14.72 30.86 -25.77
N PHE A 16 13.46 30.47 -26.03
CA PHE A 16 12.59 31.09 -27.02
C PHE A 16 12.16 32.50 -26.62
N ILE A 17 12.00 32.77 -25.32
CA ILE A 17 11.60 34.09 -24.81
C ILE A 17 12.75 35.07 -24.85
N ARG A 18 13.97 34.65 -24.45
CA ARG A 18 15.15 35.51 -24.43
C ARG A 18 15.92 35.53 -25.76
N GLN A 19 15.55 34.65 -26.69
CA GLN A 19 16.19 34.50 -28.01
C GLN A 19 17.71 34.28 -27.93
N LYS A 20 18.17 33.48 -26.95
CA LYS A 20 19.59 33.18 -26.75
C LYS A 20 19.84 31.76 -26.22
N TRP A 21 21.04 31.28 -26.41
CA TRP A 21 21.51 30.02 -25.86
C TRP A 21 21.91 30.17 -24.38
N LEU A 22 21.34 29.37 -23.51
CA LEU A 22 21.61 29.30 -22.09
C LEU A 22 22.36 28.00 -21.76
N VAL A 23 22.95 27.89 -20.57
CA VAL A 23 23.51 26.63 -20.08
C VAL A 23 22.36 25.66 -19.83
N CYS A 24 22.44 24.43 -20.33
CA CYS A 24 21.42 23.43 -20.18
C CYS A 24 21.50 22.81 -18.77
N THR A 25 20.91 23.46 -17.78
CA THR A 25 20.69 22.86 -16.47
C THR A 25 19.42 21.99 -16.49
N PRO A 26 19.26 21.02 -15.57
CA PRO A 26 18.01 20.24 -15.48
C PRO A 26 16.75 21.12 -15.34
N GLU A 27 16.82 22.19 -14.57
CA GLU A 27 15.70 23.13 -14.38
C GLU A 27 15.43 23.97 -15.63
N GLU A 28 16.50 24.42 -16.32
CA GLU A 28 16.35 25.17 -17.56
C GLU A 28 15.69 24.31 -18.67
N ARG A 29 16.03 23.03 -18.72
CA ARG A 29 15.36 22.07 -19.63
C ARG A 29 13.88 21.97 -19.34
N VAL A 30 13.51 21.81 -18.07
CA VAL A 30 12.10 21.78 -17.61
C VAL A 30 11.39 23.08 -17.98
N ARG A 31 12.04 24.23 -17.77
CA ARG A 31 11.47 25.54 -18.11
C ARG A 31 11.20 25.66 -19.60
N GLN A 32 12.13 25.29 -20.47
CA GLN A 32 11.92 25.36 -21.92
C GLN A 32 10.87 24.35 -22.42
N ASN A 33 10.76 23.17 -21.82
CA ASN A 33 9.65 22.23 -22.05
C ASN A 33 8.31 22.88 -21.70
N MET A 34 8.24 23.55 -20.55
CA MET A 34 7.00 24.26 -20.14
C MET A 34 6.65 25.41 -21.09
N VAL A 35 7.63 26.15 -21.60
CA VAL A 35 7.39 27.20 -22.62
C VAL A 35 6.80 26.59 -23.88
N CYS A 36 7.37 25.48 -24.39
CA CYS A 36 6.82 24.78 -25.54
C CYS A 36 5.39 24.27 -25.28
N MET A 37 5.12 23.73 -24.10
CA MET A 37 3.78 23.29 -23.71
C MET A 37 2.76 24.42 -23.65
N LEU A 38 3.13 25.57 -23.09
CA LEU A 38 2.25 26.76 -23.04
C LEU A 38 1.92 27.29 -24.44
N CYS A 39 2.90 27.25 -25.36
CA CYS A 39 2.66 27.67 -26.75
C CYS A 39 1.85 26.64 -27.54
N ASN A 40 2.26 25.38 -27.54
CA ASN A 40 1.71 24.36 -28.43
C ASN A 40 0.33 23.87 -28.00
N ILE A 41 0.12 23.73 -26.67
CA ILE A 41 -1.11 23.13 -26.12
C ILE A 41 -2.12 24.22 -25.70
N PHE A 42 -1.61 25.23 -24.97
CA PHE A 42 -2.46 26.27 -24.41
C PHE A 42 -2.57 27.52 -25.32
N GLY A 43 -1.72 27.60 -26.34
CA GLY A 43 -1.78 28.66 -27.36
C GLY A 43 -1.27 30.03 -26.89
N TYR A 44 -0.58 30.11 -25.75
CA TYR A 44 -0.06 31.39 -25.25
C TYR A 44 1.10 31.92 -26.13
N PRO A 45 1.04 33.18 -26.58
CA PRO A 45 2.12 33.79 -27.37
C PRO A 45 3.37 34.05 -26.50
N LEU A 46 4.56 33.80 -27.07
CA LEU A 46 5.84 34.05 -26.38
C LEU A 46 6.01 35.51 -25.92
N GLU A 47 5.45 36.46 -26.67
CA GLU A 47 5.49 37.89 -26.36
C GLU A 47 4.80 38.27 -25.05
N LEU A 48 3.88 37.44 -24.55
CA LEU A 48 3.18 37.64 -23.27
C LEU A 48 3.91 36.98 -22.08
N MET A 49 5.02 36.28 -22.31
CA MET A 49 5.78 35.58 -21.30
C MET A 49 7.02 36.35 -20.85
N VAL A 50 7.44 36.14 -19.60
CA VAL A 50 8.69 36.63 -19.01
C VAL A 50 9.36 35.50 -18.26
N GLU A 51 10.66 35.26 -18.54
CA GLU A 51 11.49 34.29 -17.79
C GLU A 51 12.27 35.00 -16.67
N GLU A 52 12.47 34.28 -15.56
CA GLU A 52 13.23 34.74 -14.38
C GLU A 52 12.82 36.16 -13.93
N TYR A 53 11.52 36.35 -13.75
CA TYR A 53 10.96 37.62 -13.35
C TYR A 53 11.42 38.02 -11.95
N LYS A 54 11.98 39.24 -11.82
CA LYS A 54 12.29 39.87 -10.51
C LYS A 54 11.27 40.98 -10.26
N PRO A 55 10.48 40.90 -9.20
CA PRO A 55 9.63 42.03 -8.84
C PRO A 55 10.48 43.20 -8.30
N ASP A 56 10.31 44.40 -8.86
CA ASP A 56 10.88 45.63 -8.35
C ASP A 56 10.11 46.06 -7.09
N ILE A 57 10.40 45.48 -5.94
CA ILE A 57 9.82 45.94 -4.68
C ILE A 57 10.96 46.09 -3.66
N GLU A 58 11.34 47.33 -3.42
CA GLU A 58 12.09 47.77 -2.24
C GLU A 58 11.26 47.59 -0.98
N THR A 59 11.15 46.38 -0.47
CA THR A 59 10.72 46.10 0.90
C THR A 59 11.89 45.50 1.66
N ARG A 60 12.43 46.29 2.60
CA ARG A 60 13.48 45.86 3.51
C ARG A 60 13.11 44.52 4.12
N GLY A 61 13.89 43.50 3.83
CA GLY A 61 13.86 42.19 4.53
C GLY A 61 13.29 41.00 3.74
N ILE A 62 12.94 41.09 2.46
CA ILE A 62 12.44 39.95 1.67
C ILE A 62 13.31 39.72 0.44
N ARG A 63 13.85 38.51 0.34
CA ARG A 63 14.78 38.00 -0.68
C ARG A 63 14.32 38.29 -2.10
N SER A 64 15.24 38.66 -3.00
CA SER A 64 15.01 38.75 -4.44
C SER A 64 15.04 37.33 -5.05
N THR A 65 14.04 36.56 -4.81
CA THR A 65 13.77 35.30 -5.50
C THR A 65 13.18 35.62 -6.87
N ARG A 66 13.32 34.73 -7.87
CA ARG A 66 12.83 34.95 -9.24
C ARG A 66 11.74 33.94 -9.53
N ALA A 67 10.60 34.40 -10.10
CA ALA A 67 9.63 33.48 -10.67
C ALA A 67 10.17 32.91 -12.00
N ASP A 68 10.07 31.61 -12.20
CA ASP A 68 10.60 30.96 -13.38
C ASP A 68 9.98 31.46 -14.67
N LEU A 69 8.62 31.50 -14.74
CA LEU A 69 7.85 32.06 -15.84
C LEU A 69 6.66 32.85 -15.30
N VAL A 70 6.39 34.00 -15.92
CA VAL A 70 5.20 34.81 -15.69
C VAL A 70 4.51 35.05 -17.01
N ILE A 71 3.22 34.82 -17.10
CA ILE A 71 2.39 34.99 -18.29
C ILE A 71 1.33 36.05 -18.00
N TYR A 72 1.21 37.02 -18.90
CA TYR A 72 0.26 38.10 -18.84
C TYR A 72 -0.86 37.92 -19.86
N LYS A 73 -2.04 38.58 -19.61
CA LYS A 73 -3.15 38.56 -20.57
C LYS A 73 -2.86 39.45 -21.77
N THR A 74 -2.25 40.60 -21.52
CA THR A 74 -2.01 41.65 -22.51
C THR A 74 -0.57 42.14 -22.42
N ILE A 75 -0.09 42.78 -23.50
CA ILE A 75 1.22 43.45 -23.54
C ILE A 75 1.25 44.62 -22.55
N GLU A 76 0.13 45.31 -22.34
CA GLU A 76 0.02 46.41 -21.39
C GLU A 76 0.22 45.96 -19.94
N ASP A 77 -0.41 44.84 -19.53
CA ASP A 77 -0.20 44.23 -18.21
C ASP A 77 1.26 43.82 -18.01
N LYS A 78 1.88 43.30 -19.07
CA LYS A 78 3.30 42.89 -19.05
C LYS A 78 4.21 44.14 -18.87
N LEU A 79 3.98 45.22 -19.58
CA LEU A 79 4.77 46.45 -19.47
C LEU A 79 4.61 47.13 -18.10
N ASN A 80 3.45 47.05 -17.52
CA ASN A 80 3.14 47.59 -16.20
C ASN A 80 3.54 46.67 -15.04
N ASN A 81 4.02 45.47 -15.32
CA ASN A 81 4.38 44.42 -14.33
C ASN A 81 3.27 44.17 -13.29
N TYR A 82 2.01 44.21 -13.73
CA TYR A 82 0.85 44.14 -12.85
C TYR A 82 -0.18 43.12 -13.36
N ASN A 83 -0.92 42.47 -12.45
CA ASN A 83 -1.96 41.49 -12.75
C ASN A 83 -1.46 40.34 -13.67
N ALA A 84 -0.43 39.62 -13.25
CA ALA A 84 -0.02 38.40 -13.94
C ALA A 84 -1.24 37.46 -14.07
N PHE A 85 -1.35 36.78 -15.21
CA PHE A 85 -2.42 35.81 -15.39
C PHE A 85 -2.03 34.47 -14.83
N ILE A 86 -0.82 33.98 -15.15
CA ILE A 86 -0.28 32.73 -14.66
C ILE A 86 1.15 32.95 -14.15
N VAL A 87 1.48 32.37 -13.02
CA VAL A 87 2.84 32.19 -12.52
C VAL A 87 3.20 30.72 -12.63
N VAL A 88 4.39 30.42 -13.14
CA VAL A 88 4.91 29.04 -13.23
C VAL A 88 6.19 28.94 -12.43
N GLU A 89 6.29 27.89 -11.64
CA GLU A 89 7.50 27.46 -10.95
C GLU A 89 7.94 26.10 -11.49
N CYS A 90 9.19 26.00 -11.92
CA CYS A 90 9.76 24.79 -12.49
C CYS A 90 10.80 24.20 -11.53
N LYS A 91 10.83 22.89 -11.40
CA LYS A 91 11.85 22.14 -10.66
C LYS A 91 12.41 21.02 -11.53
N ALA A 92 13.61 20.56 -11.21
CA ALA A 92 14.22 19.43 -11.92
C ALA A 92 13.30 18.20 -11.89
N GLU A 93 13.36 17.36 -12.92
CA GLU A 93 12.51 16.16 -13.07
C GLU A 93 12.57 15.18 -11.89
N THR A 94 13.63 15.25 -11.10
CA THR A 94 13.85 14.40 -9.92
C THR A 94 13.11 14.89 -8.67
N VAL A 95 12.51 16.09 -8.71
CA VAL A 95 11.81 16.70 -7.58
C VAL A 95 10.32 16.40 -7.71
N LYS A 96 9.75 15.62 -6.78
CA LYS A 96 8.29 15.41 -6.72
C LYS A 96 7.60 16.72 -6.34
N ILE A 97 6.53 17.07 -7.05
CA ILE A 97 5.77 18.29 -6.78
C ILE A 97 4.91 18.10 -5.53
N ARG A 98 5.23 18.87 -4.48
CA ARG A 98 4.39 19.06 -3.31
C ARG A 98 4.18 20.56 -3.11
N GLN A 99 2.95 20.97 -2.91
CA GLN A 99 2.64 22.42 -2.71
C GLN A 99 3.49 23.05 -1.61
N GLU A 100 3.84 22.28 -0.59
CA GLU A 100 4.65 22.70 0.56
C GLU A 100 6.11 23.01 0.18
N ASP A 101 6.66 22.36 -0.84
CA ASP A 101 8.03 22.53 -1.31
C ASP A 101 8.18 23.74 -2.27
N PHE A 102 7.05 24.32 -2.73
CA PHE A 102 7.01 25.40 -3.73
C PHE A 102 6.58 26.74 -3.12
N TYR A 103 7.12 27.07 -1.97
CA TYR A 103 6.84 28.34 -1.28
C TYR A 103 7.06 29.58 -2.15
N GLN A 104 8.04 29.54 -3.04
CA GLN A 104 8.39 30.64 -3.91
C GLN A 104 7.27 30.93 -4.92
N GLY A 105 6.81 29.90 -5.63
CA GLY A 105 5.71 30.06 -6.59
C GLY A 105 4.43 30.61 -5.96
N THR A 106 4.08 30.11 -4.76
CA THR A 106 2.90 30.62 -4.03
C THR A 106 3.08 32.06 -3.56
N GLU A 107 4.29 32.45 -3.15
CA GLU A 107 4.59 33.81 -2.75
C GLU A 107 4.52 34.80 -3.94
N TYR A 108 5.04 34.37 -5.12
CA TYR A 108 4.97 35.18 -6.33
C TYR A 108 3.57 35.30 -6.90
N ALA A 109 2.82 34.20 -6.94
CA ALA A 109 1.43 34.24 -7.38
C ALA A 109 0.61 35.24 -6.56
N GLY A 110 0.87 35.31 -5.25
CA GLY A 110 0.25 36.31 -4.37
C GLY A 110 0.70 37.75 -4.65
N LYS A 111 2.02 37.97 -4.76
CA LYS A 111 2.60 39.33 -5.00
C LYS A 111 2.24 39.87 -6.36
N LEU A 112 2.24 39.07 -7.39
CA LEU A 112 1.90 39.45 -8.76
C LEU A 112 0.39 39.42 -9.01
N ARG A 113 -0.42 39.11 -7.99
CA ARG A 113 -1.88 38.96 -8.08
C ARG A 113 -2.32 38.03 -9.21
N ALA A 114 -1.56 36.94 -9.40
CA ALA A 114 -1.85 35.97 -10.45
C ALA A 114 -3.17 35.29 -10.21
N GLN A 115 -3.87 34.96 -11.30
CA GLN A 115 -5.13 34.21 -11.21
C GLN A 115 -4.90 32.69 -11.15
N PHE A 116 -3.75 32.24 -11.67
CA PHE A 116 -3.37 30.84 -11.70
C PHE A 116 -1.89 30.67 -11.30
N LEU A 117 -1.60 29.51 -10.65
CA LEU A 117 -0.25 29.05 -10.37
C LEU A 117 -0.07 27.68 -11.02
N VAL A 118 1.08 27.45 -11.66
CA VAL A 118 1.46 26.16 -12.23
C VAL A 118 2.77 25.73 -11.61
N LEU A 119 2.82 24.50 -11.11
CA LEU A 119 4.02 23.85 -10.62
C LEU A 119 4.36 22.72 -11.57
N HIS A 120 5.61 22.68 -12.09
CA HIS A 120 6.00 21.78 -13.17
C HIS A 120 7.41 21.22 -12.99
N ASN A 121 7.61 19.92 -13.33
CA ASN A 121 8.91 19.25 -13.29
C ASN A 121 9.17 18.33 -14.51
N SER A 122 8.47 18.51 -15.62
CA SER A 122 8.41 17.63 -16.81
C SER A 122 7.77 16.26 -16.60
N LYS A 123 7.75 15.72 -15.38
CA LYS A 123 7.08 14.46 -15.06
C LYS A 123 5.65 14.68 -14.56
N GLU A 124 5.40 15.79 -13.89
CA GLU A 124 4.10 16.15 -13.35
C GLU A 124 3.88 17.65 -13.43
N THR A 125 2.61 18.05 -13.63
CA THR A 125 2.18 19.44 -13.70
C THR A 125 0.96 19.60 -12.81
N HIS A 126 1.05 20.52 -11.86
CA HIS A 126 -0.05 20.86 -10.98
C HIS A 126 -0.52 22.27 -11.26
N TYR A 127 -1.83 22.42 -11.44
CA TYR A 127 -2.48 23.69 -11.72
C TYR A 127 -3.27 24.15 -10.49
N TYR A 128 -3.22 25.44 -10.17
CA TYR A 128 -3.95 26.02 -9.04
C TYR A 128 -4.67 27.29 -9.46
N SER A 129 -5.92 27.46 -9.03
CA SER A 129 -6.57 28.74 -9.01
C SER A 129 -6.18 29.52 -7.75
N VAL A 130 -6.00 30.84 -7.86
CA VAL A 130 -5.57 31.71 -6.76
C VAL A 130 -6.72 32.59 -6.34
N ASP A 131 -7.15 32.46 -5.09
CA ASP A 131 -8.13 33.39 -4.46
C ASP A 131 -7.39 34.53 -3.77
N LEU A 132 -7.32 35.65 -4.46
CA LEU A 132 -6.62 36.84 -3.98
C LEU A 132 -7.16 37.41 -2.68
N ASN A 133 -8.41 37.11 -2.32
CA ASN A 133 -9.02 37.59 -1.09
C ASN A 133 -8.54 36.80 0.15
N LYS A 134 -8.01 35.62 -0.06
CA LYS A 134 -7.51 34.72 1.00
C LYS A 134 -6.00 34.72 1.16
N ILE A 135 -5.28 35.54 0.41
CA ILE A 135 -3.79 35.56 0.39
C ILE A 135 -3.14 35.73 1.78
N PRO A 136 -3.67 36.44 2.78
CA PRO A 136 -3.06 36.42 4.12
C PRO A 136 -3.03 35.02 4.74
N ASN A 137 -3.95 34.13 4.36
CA ASN A 137 -4.05 32.75 4.85
C ASN A 137 -3.58 31.77 3.74
N LYS A 138 -2.26 31.61 3.62
CA LYS A 138 -1.60 30.95 2.47
C LYS A 138 -2.12 29.55 2.12
N LYS A 139 -2.64 28.76 3.07
CA LYS A 139 -3.15 27.40 2.80
C LYS A 139 -4.47 27.38 2.03
N ASP A 140 -5.35 28.34 2.27
CA ASP A 140 -6.70 28.38 1.70
C ASP A 140 -6.81 29.23 0.43
N ALA A 141 -5.74 29.93 0.05
CA ALA A 141 -5.72 30.81 -1.12
C ALA A 141 -5.50 30.07 -2.45
N PHE A 142 -4.95 28.84 -2.41
CA PHE A 142 -4.60 28.05 -3.59
C PHE A 142 -5.46 26.80 -3.65
N THR A 143 -6.31 26.73 -4.69
CA THR A 143 -7.16 25.55 -4.92
C THR A 143 -6.66 24.81 -6.15
N GLN A 144 -6.28 23.55 -6.02
CA GLN A 144 -5.83 22.73 -7.14
C GLN A 144 -6.97 22.52 -8.12
N ILE A 145 -6.70 22.78 -9.41
CA ILE A 145 -7.62 22.65 -10.53
C ILE A 145 -7.07 21.70 -11.57
N ILE A 146 -7.92 21.31 -12.53
CA ILE A 146 -7.58 20.28 -13.55
C ILE A 146 -6.65 20.82 -14.63
N THR A 147 -6.86 22.08 -15.04
CA THR A 147 -6.15 22.72 -16.15
C THR A 147 -6.18 24.24 -15.99
N ILE A 148 -5.43 24.95 -16.81
CA ILE A 148 -5.55 26.40 -17.01
C ILE A 148 -6.32 26.68 -18.30
N PRO A 149 -6.92 27.88 -18.45
CA PRO A 149 -7.58 28.28 -19.68
C PRO A 149 -6.60 28.30 -20.88
N LYS A 150 -7.07 27.92 -22.06
CA LYS A 150 -6.33 28.18 -23.30
C LYS A 150 -6.36 29.68 -23.62
N TYR A 151 -5.36 30.18 -24.35
CA TYR A 151 -5.25 31.61 -24.67
C TYR A 151 -6.49 32.18 -25.36
N ASN A 152 -7.15 31.42 -26.23
CA ASN A 152 -8.42 31.82 -26.89
C ASN A 152 -9.65 31.81 -25.96
N GLU A 153 -9.52 31.41 -24.70
CA GLU A 153 -10.59 31.31 -23.71
C GLU A 153 -10.44 32.37 -22.59
N ILE A 154 -9.30 33.07 -22.52
CA ILE A 154 -9.00 33.98 -21.38
C ILE A 154 -9.92 35.21 -21.30
N ASP A 155 -10.51 35.62 -22.43
CA ASP A 155 -11.42 36.74 -22.51
C ASP A 155 -12.89 36.35 -22.15
N ASP A 156 -13.21 35.07 -22.15
CA ASP A 156 -14.52 34.57 -21.69
C ASP A 156 -14.50 34.33 -20.18
N SER A 157 -14.97 35.31 -19.44
CA SER A 157 -15.04 35.28 -17.97
C SER A 157 -15.81 34.05 -17.45
N ARG A 158 -16.80 33.55 -18.19
CA ARG A 158 -17.59 32.36 -17.78
C ARG A 158 -16.73 31.10 -17.86
N LYS A 159 -16.00 30.94 -18.96
CA LYS A 159 -15.08 29.78 -19.11
C LYS A 159 -13.95 29.80 -18.07
N VAL A 160 -13.36 30.97 -17.84
CA VAL A 160 -12.33 31.13 -16.80
C VAL A 160 -12.88 30.75 -15.42
N GLU A 161 -14.09 31.19 -15.07
CA GLU A 161 -14.73 30.84 -13.80
C GLU A 161 -15.17 29.36 -13.74
N GLU A 162 -15.57 28.77 -14.84
CA GLU A 162 -15.83 27.33 -14.93
C GLU A 162 -14.56 26.52 -14.67
N ILE A 163 -13.42 26.91 -15.25
CA ILE A 163 -12.13 26.27 -15.03
C ILE A 163 -11.68 26.40 -13.58
N LYS A 164 -11.83 27.60 -12.96
CA LYS A 164 -11.54 27.81 -11.54
C LYS A 164 -12.42 26.97 -10.61
N LYS A 165 -13.64 26.66 -11.02
CA LYS A 165 -14.60 25.81 -10.29
C LYS A 165 -14.40 24.32 -10.56
N GLN A 166 -13.69 23.95 -11.61
CA GLN A 166 -13.26 22.55 -11.86
C GLN A 166 -12.16 22.17 -10.87
N THR A 167 -12.51 22.23 -9.59
CA THR A 167 -11.59 21.92 -8.51
C THR A 167 -11.26 20.43 -8.56
N LYS A 168 -9.98 20.11 -8.51
CA LYS A 168 -9.47 18.75 -8.33
C LYS A 168 -9.66 18.20 -6.92
N THR A 169 -10.21 18.96 -6.02
CA THR A 169 -10.64 18.42 -4.74
C THR A 169 -11.81 17.50 -4.99
N PHE A 170 -11.43 16.27 -5.38
CA PHE A 170 -12.34 15.15 -5.20
C PHE A 170 -12.74 15.16 -3.74
N THR A 171 -14.00 15.43 -3.47
CA THR A 171 -14.51 14.84 -2.26
C THR A 171 -14.55 13.33 -2.53
N ARG A 172 -14.20 12.56 -1.51
CA ARG A 172 -14.30 11.10 -1.46
C ARG A 172 -15.61 10.60 -2.08
N ASP A 173 -16.70 11.33 -1.83
CA ASP A 173 -18.05 11.00 -2.30
C ASP A 173 -18.24 11.24 -3.79
N ASP A 174 -17.59 12.25 -4.38
CA ASP A 174 -17.74 12.58 -5.80
C ASP A 174 -17.19 11.49 -6.70
N PHE A 175 -16.01 10.94 -6.37
CA PHE A 175 -15.40 9.86 -7.16
C PHE A 175 -16.16 8.55 -6.98
N THR A 176 -16.62 8.23 -5.79
CA THR A 176 -17.45 7.06 -5.53
C THR A 176 -18.77 7.13 -6.33
N ASN A 177 -19.41 8.30 -6.37
CA ASN A 177 -20.61 8.52 -7.15
C ASN A 177 -20.36 8.44 -8.67
N LEU A 178 -19.19 8.93 -9.10
CA LEU A 178 -18.75 8.81 -10.49
C LEU A 178 -18.56 7.34 -10.90
N LEU A 179 -17.84 6.56 -10.11
CA LEU A 179 -17.64 5.12 -10.37
C LEU A 179 -18.97 4.38 -10.38
N ARG A 180 -19.90 4.71 -9.49
CA ARG A 180 -21.26 4.16 -9.49
C ARG A 180 -22.02 4.52 -10.77
N THR A 181 -21.85 5.73 -11.27
CA THR A 181 -22.45 6.18 -12.54
C THR A 181 -21.88 5.36 -13.72
N CYS A 182 -20.57 5.17 -13.77
CA CYS A 182 -19.91 4.34 -14.78
C CYS A 182 -20.41 2.87 -14.74
N HIS A 183 -20.53 2.35 -13.53
CA HIS A 183 -21.08 0.99 -13.30
C HIS A 183 -22.51 0.85 -13.85
N ASN A 184 -23.36 1.85 -13.60
CA ASN A 184 -24.73 1.84 -14.10
C ASN A 184 -24.80 1.94 -15.65
N ILE A 185 -23.87 2.68 -16.29
CA ILE A 185 -23.76 2.74 -17.74
C ILE A 185 -23.53 1.33 -18.30
N ILE A 186 -22.57 0.58 -17.77
CA ILE A 186 -22.26 -0.78 -18.21
C ILE A 186 -23.43 -1.73 -17.97
N ARG A 187 -24.01 -1.71 -16.79
CA ARG A 187 -25.17 -2.57 -16.47
C ARG A 187 -26.35 -2.31 -17.37
N ASN A 188 -26.65 -1.06 -17.65
CA ASN A 188 -27.81 -0.68 -18.51
C ASN A 188 -27.57 -0.98 -19.96
N ASN A 189 -26.39 -0.68 -20.50
CA ASN A 189 -26.10 -0.83 -21.93
C ASN A 189 -25.65 -2.26 -22.25
N ASP A 190 -24.73 -2.84 -21.50
CA ASP A 190 -24.05 -4.09 -21.85
C ASP A 190 -24.61 -5.31 -21.12
N LYS A 191 -25.50 -5.08 -20.12
CA LYS A 191 -26.21 -6.15 -19.37
C LYS A 191 -25.27 -7.08 -18.61
N LEU A 192 -24.10 -6.59 -18.21
CA LEU A 192 -23.15 -7.33 -17.40
C LEU A 192 -23.60 -7.42 -15.93
N SER A 193 -23.17 -8.49 -15.25
CA SER A 193 -23.36 -8.60 -13.79
C SER A 193 -22.61 -7.47 -13.06
N PRO A 194 -22.96 -7.15 -11.81
CA PRO A 194 -22.24 -6.12 -11.04
C PRO A 194 -20.73 -6.32 -11.01
N GLU A 195 -20.29 -7.57 -10.80
CA GLU A 195 -18.88 -7.91 -10.72
C GLU A 195 -18.17 -7.77 -12.08
N ALA A 196 -18.82 -8.21 -13.17
CA ALA A 196 -18.28 -8.08 -14.52
C ALA A 196 -18.21 -6.60 -14.93
N ALA A 197 -19.18 -5.78 -14.53
CA ALA A 197 -19.14 -4.34 -14.74
C ALA A 197 -18.00 -3.67 -13.98
N PHE A 198 -17.74 -4.12 -12.74
CA PHE A 198 -16.58 -3.66 -11.95
C PHE A 198 -15.25 -4.01 -12.64
N ASP A 199 -15.11 -5.24 -13.14
CA ASP A 199 -13.90 -5.66 -13.87
C ASP A 199 -13.64 -4.74 -15.07
N GLU A 200 -14.68 -4.38 -15.83
CA GLU A 200 -14.54 -3.48 -16.98
C GLU A 200 -14.19 -2.04 -16.59
N ILE A 201 -14.79 -1.51 -15.52
CA ILE A 201 -14.42 -0.18 -15.01
C ILE A 201 -12.95 -0.16 -14.59
N SER A 202 -12.52 -1.20 -13.89
CA SER A 202 -11.13 -1.32 -13.45
C SER A 202 -10.17 -1.28 -14.64
N LYS A 203 -10.45 -1.98 -15.73
CA LYS A 203 -9.66 -1.91 -16.98
C LYS A 203 -9.56 -0.48 -17.49
N ILE A 204 -10.70 0.23 -17.56
CA ILE A 204 -10.75 1.61 -18.06
C ILE A 204 -9.95 2.56 -17.16
N LEU A 205 -10.04 2.41 -15.83
CA LEU A 205 -9.26 3.22 -14.89
C LEU A 205 -7.75 3.02 -15.09
N PHE A 206 -7.31 1.77 -15.24
CA PHE A 206 -5.90 1.47 -15.48
C PHE A 206 -5.42 1.94 -16.86
N MET A 207 -6.26 1.84 -17.90
CA MET A 207 -5.97 2.42 -19.21
C MET A 207 -5.77 3.93 -19.13
N LYS A 208 -6.67 4.60 -18.40
CA LYS A 208 -6.62 6.06 -18.21
C LYS A 208 -5.36 6.48 -17.44
N ILE A 209 -5.05 5.82 -16.32
CA ILE A 209 -3.83 6.08 -15.53
C ILE A 209 -2.58 5.87 -16.39
N ASN A 210 -2.56 4.79 -17.16
CA ASN A 210 -1.44 4.49 -18.04
C ASN A 210 -1.24 5.56 -19.11
N PHE A 211 -2.31 5.96 -19.79
CA PHE A 211 -2.27 7.03 -20.79
C PHE A 211 -1.75 8.34 -20.17
N GLU A 212 -2.30 8.75 -19.04
CA GLU A 212 -1.95 10.01 -18.38
C GLU A 212 -0.52 10.04 -17.83
N LYS A 213 0.01 8.88 -17.39
CA LYS A 213 1.41 8.76 -16.95
C LYS A 213 2.43 8.84 -18.09
N ASN A 214 2.09 8.27 -19.23
CA ASN A 214 3.02 8.13 -20.37
C ASN A 214 2.89 9.26 -21.40
N ASN A 215 1.98 10.17 -21.22
CA ASN A 215 1.83 11.35 -22.06
C ASN A 215 2.80 12.44 -21.57
N GLU A 216 3.73 12.88 -22.42
CA GLU A 216 4.73 13.90 -22.09
C GLU A 216 4.12 15.20 -21.55
N ALA A 217 2.96 15.60 -22.07
CA ALA A 217 2.22 16.76 -21.61
C ALA A 217 1.32 16.48 -20.40
N ARG A 218 1.25 15.23 -19.94
CA ARG A 218 0.36 14.76 -18.84
C ARG A 218 -1.07 15.28 -18.94
N GLN A 219 -1.57 15.32 -20.17
CA GLN A 219 -2.94 15.69 -20.41
C GLN A 219 -3.89 14.62 -19.89
N VAL A 220 -5.03 15.07 -19.40
CA VAL A 220 -6.13 14.18 -19.02
C VAL A 220 -6.60 13.40 -20.25
N PHE A 221 -6.76 12.09 -20.11
CA PHE A 221 -7.31 11.26 -21.19
C PHE A 221 -8.78 11.61 -21.41
N THR A 222 -9.06 12.39 -22.45
CA THR A 222 -10.39 12.90 -22.82
C THR A 222 -10.99 12.10 -23.95
N LEU A 223 -12.31 12.24 -24.15
CA LEU A 223 -13.01 11.67 -25.31
C LEU A 223 -12.47 12.23 -26.62
N GLU A 224 -12.13 13.53 -26.66
CA GLU A 224 -11.57 14.18 -27.85
C GLU A 224 -10.22 13.56 -28.23
N GLU A 225 -9.35 13.33 -27.26
CA GLU A 225 -8.07 12.67 -27.50
C GLU A 225 -8.22 11.21 -27.93
N TYR A 226 -9.15 10.48 -27.32
CA TYR A 226 -9.49 9.12 -27.74
C TYR A 226 -9.94 9.09 -29.22
N GLU A 227 -10.88 9.96 -29.62
CA GLU A 227 -11.36 10.04 -31.00
C GLU A 227 -10.26 10.45 -31.98
N LYS A 228 -9.35 11.34 -31.58
CA LYS A 228 -8.19 11.75 -32.40
C LYS A 228 -7.27 10.57 -32.64
N GLN A 229 -6.87 9.86 -31.58
CA GLN A 229 -5.99 8.69 -31.70
C GLN A 229 -6.63 7.53 -32.43
N LYS A 230 -7.92 7.28 -32.23
CA LYS A 230 -8.69 6.30 -32.99
C LYS A 230 -8.66 6.57 -34.49
N LYS A 231 -8.83 7.83 -34.93
CA LYS A 231 -8.72 8.21 -36.34
C LYS A 231 -7.34 7.94 -36.92
N ILE A 232 -6.29 8.10 -36.11
CA ILE A 232 -4.91 7.80 -36.53
C ILE A 232 -4.73 6.29 -36.68
N ASP A 233 -5.22 5.48 -35.74
CA ASP A 233 -5.18 4.02 -35.79
C ASP A 233 -5.97 3.48 -36.98
N ASP A 234 -7.18 3.97 -37.20
CA ASP A 234 -8.03 3.60 -38.34
C ASP A 234 -7.34 3.90 -39.69
N LYS A 235 -6.66 5.06 -39.78
CA LYS A 235 -5.88 5.44 -40.97
C LYS A 235 -4.68 4.51 -41.17
N TYR A 236 -3.97 4.17 -40.09
CA TYR A 236 -2.86 3.22 -40.11
C TYR A 236 -3.33 1.85 -40.60
N ASN A 237 -4.40 1.29 -40.01
CA ASN A 237 -4.96 0.00 -40.33
C ASN A 237 -5.40 -0.07 -41.81
N LYS A 238 -6.02 1.00 -42.32
CA LYS A 238 -6.42 1.13 -43.72
C LYS A 238 -5.22 1.17 -44.69
N ASN A 239 -4.18 1.96 -44.33
CA ASN A 239 -2.99 2.10 -45.17
C ASN A 239 -2.15 0.82 -45.23
N HIS A 240 -2.15 0.02 -44.19
CA HIS A 240 -1.40 -1.23 -44.08
C HIS A 240 -2.27 -2.48 -44.39
N HIS A 241 -3.49 -2.30 -44.85
CA HIS A 241 -4.44 -3.39 -45.20
C HIS A 241 -4.58 -4.43 -44.09
N VAL A 242 -4.67 -3.97 -42.81
CA VAL A 242 -4.83 -4.87 -41.68
C VAL A 242 -6.19 -5.58 -41.76
N LEU A 243 -6.14 -6.90 -41.81
CA LEU A 243 -7.37 -7.72 -41.84
C LEU A 243 -7.95 -7.83 -40.40
N ASN A 244 -9.22 -7.51 -40.24
CA ASN A 244 -9.93 -7.54 -38.95
C ASN A 244 -9.23 -6.77 -37.84
N PRO A 245 -9.04 -5.43 -37.96
CA PRO A 245 -8.37 -4.64 -36.94
C PRO A 245 -9.12 -4.73 -35.60
N LYS A 246 -8.39 -4.77 -34.52
CA LYS A 246 -8.99 -4.72 -33.19
C LYS A 246 -9.65 -3.35 -32.95
N PRO A 247 -10.74 -3.27 -32.20
CA PRO A 247 -11.27 -1.99 -31.74
C PRO A 247 -10.20 -1.18 -31.01
N PHE A 248 -10.13 0.13 -31.23
CA PHE A 248 -9.06 0.95 -30.67
C PHE A 248 -9.01 0.88 -29.13
N MET A 249 -10.14 0.80 -28.43
CA MET A 249 -10.17 0.56 -26.99
C MET A 249 -9.45 -0.73 -26.55
N GLN A 250 -9.48 -1.79 -27.42
CA GLN A 250 -8.75 -3.02 -27.15
C GLN A 250 -7.24 -2.84 -27.36
N VAL A 251 -6.83 -2.03 -28.32
CA VAL A 251 -5.42 -1.69 -28.55
C VAL A 251 -4.85 -0.99 -27.29
N LEU A 252 -5.56 0.00 -26.78
CA LEU A 252 -5.17 0.71 -25.54
C LEU A 252 -5.10 -0.24 -24.33
N PHE A 253 -6.02 -1.19 -24.24
CA PHE A 253 -6.00 -2.18 -23.17
C PHE A 253 -4.83 -3.16 -23.33
N ASP A 254 -4.52 -3.59 -24.54
CA ASP A 254 -3.38 -4.46 -24.83
C ASP A 254 -2.04 -3.76 -24.44
N ASP A 255 -1.92 -2.46 -24.66
CA ASP A 255 -0.76 -1.66 -24.21
C ASP A 255 -0.72 -1.59 -22.68
N THR A 256 -1.84 -1.37 -22.03
CA THR A 256 -1.95 -1.38 -20.56
C THR A 256 -1.54 -2.74 -19.99
N LYS A 257 -1.97 -3.86 -20.59
CA LYS A 257 -1.55 -5.21 -20.17
C LYS A 257 -0.04 -5.40 -20.23
N ARG A 258 0.64 -4.84 -21.23
CA ARG A 258 2.12 -4.94 -21.35
C ARG A 258 2.83 -4.27 -20.18
N ILE A 259 2.33 -3.12 -19.73
CA ILE A 259 2.93 -2.37 -18.61
C ILE A 259 2.77 -3.12 -17.30
N TYR A 260 1.59 -3.68 -17.03
CA TYR A 260 1.30 -4.43 -15.82
C TYR A 260 1.57 -5.94 -15.94
N LYS A 261 2.38 -6.36 -16.94
CA LYS A 261 2.67 -7.78 -17.19
C LYS A 261 3.39 -8.43 -16.02
N PHE A 262 4.37 -7.76 -15.43
CA PHE A 262 5.12 -8.27 -14.27
C PHE A 262 4.25 -8.44 -13.03
N ASP A 263 3.26 -7.58 -12.85
CA ASP A 263 2.32 -7.65 -11.73
C ASP A 263 1.25 -8.73 -11.93
N LYS A 264 1.19 -9.34 -13.12
CA LYS A 264 0.14 -10.31 -13.50
C LYS A 264 -1.27 -9.79 -13.16
N LEU A 265 -1.50 -8.49 -13.46
CA LEU A 265 -2.75 -7.82 -13.13
C LEU A 265 -3.89 -8.26 -14.06
N PHE A 266 -3.57 -8.49 -15.32
CA PHE A 266 -4.50 -8.92 -16.37
C PHE A 266 -3.98 -10.18 -17.05
N ASP A 267 -4.90 -11.08 -17.46
CA ASP A 267 -4.53 -12.24 -18.24
C ASP A 267 -4.16 -11.84 -19.68
N GLU A 268 -3.21 -12.54 -20.29
CA GLU A 268 -2.73 -12.22 -21.64
C GLU A 268 -3.86 -12.20 -22.68
N ASN A 269 -4.80 -13.14 -22.54
CA ASN A 269 -5.94 -13.28 -23.46
C ASN A 269 -7.17 -12.45 -23.03
N GLU A 270 -7.05 -11.63 -21.99
CA GLU A 270 -8.17 -10.85 -21.49
C GLU A 270 -8.53 -9.73 -22.46
N THR A 271 -9.83 -9.55 -22.71
CA THR A 271 -10.39 -8.55 -23.61
C THR A 271 -11.38 -7.64 -22.90
N ILE A 272 -11.65 -6.48 -23.51
CA ILE A 272 -12.73 -5.61 -23.08
C ILE A 272 -14.06 -6.20 -23.57
N LYS A 273 -15.02 -6.29 -22.65
CA LYS A 273 -16.33 -6.93 -22.90
C LYS A 273 -17.48 -5.95 -23.13
N ILE A 274 -17.24 -4.65 -22.92
CA ILE A 274 -18.24 -3.62 -23.17
C ILE A 274 -18.19 -3.12 -24.61
N ARG A 275 -19.28 -2.54 -25.06
CA ARG A 275 -19.37 -1.89 -26.36
C ARG A 275 -18.64 -0.55 -26.37
N GLU A 276 -18.16 -0.12 -27.52
CA GLU A 276 -17.44 1.14 -27.67
C GLU A 276 -18.25 2.36 -27.21
N ASN A 277 -19.52 2.41 -27.50
CA ASN A 277 -20.42 3.47 -27.03
C ASN A 277 -20.46 3.56 -25.49
N SER A 278 -20.41 2.43 -24.77
CA SER A 278 -20.35 2.42 -23.32
C SER A 278 -19.00 2.94 -22.82
N PHE A 279 -17.91 2.54 -23.48
CA PHE A 279 -16.57 3.03 -23.22
C PHE A 279 -16.50 4.56 -23.38
N GLU A 280 -16.98 5.10 -24.49
CA GLU A 280 -17.00 6.55 -24.76
C GLU A 280 -17.83 7.32 -23.74
N GLN A 281 -19.01 6.81 -23.34
CA GLN A 281 -19.83 7.40 -22.29
C GLN A 281 -19.11 7.44 -20.94
N ILE A 282 -18.40 6.37 -20.59
CA ILE A 282 -17.61 6.28 -19.35
C ILE A 282 -16.44 7.26 -19.41
N LEU A 283 -15.70 7.26 -20.53
CA LEU A 283 -14.58 8.18 -20.72
C LEU A 283 -15.02 9.64 -20.62
N LYS A 284 -16.17 10.00 -21.19
CA LYS A 284 -16.77 11.33 -21.05
C LYS A 284 -17.08 11.71 -19.60
N LYS A 285 -17.39 10.74 -18.71
CA LYS A 285 -17.58 10.98 -17.28
C LYS A 285 -16.25 11.11 -16.55
N LEU A 286 -15.27 10.28 -16.90
CA LEU A 286 -13.97 10.25 -16.26
C LEU A 286 -13.02 11.38 -16.73
N GLN A 287 -13.27 12.00 -17.90
CA GLN A 287 -12.37 12.98 -18.51
C GLN A 287 -12.17 14.27 -17.71
N VAL A 288 -13.10 14.57 -16.78
CA VAL A 288 -12.96 15.75 -15.88
C VAL A 288 -11.89 15.56 -14.82
N TYR A 289 -11.30 14.37 -14.72
CA TYR A 289 -10.36 14.00 -13.69
C TYR A 289 -9.04 13.50 -14.29
N ASN A 290 -7.92 13.97 -13.75
CA ASN A 290 -6.61 13.39 -14.00
C ASN A 290 -6.29 12.38 -12.90
N LEU A 291 -6.36 11.08 -13.23
CA LEU A 291 -6.14 10.01 -12.25
C LEU A 291 -4.66 9.82 -11.92
N SER A 292 -3.75 10.13 -12.87
CA SER A 292 -2.31 9.97 -12.62
C SER A 292 -1.79 10.95 -11.58
N ASP A 293 -2.32 12.18 -11.58
CA ASP A 293 -1.91 13.26 -10.67
C ASP A 293 -2.80 13.39 -9.43
N THR A 294 -3.90 12.63 -9.36
CA THR A 294 -4.73 12.56 -8.14
C THR A 294 -3.96 11.86 -7.05
N GLN A 295 -4.00 12.40 -5.83
CA GLN A 295 -3.35 11.77 -4.67
C GLN A 295 -3.81 10.33 -4.50
N ASP A 296 -2.85 9.45 -4.22
CA ASP A 296 -3.10 8.01 -4.11
C ASP A 296 -4.16 7.69 -3.05
N ASP A 297 -4.18 8.42 -1.93
CA ASP A 297 -5.18 8.27 -0.88
C ASP A 297 -6.60 8.52 -1.38
N VAL A 298 -6.81 9.55 -2.22
CA VAL A 298 -8.13 9.85 -2.77
C VAL A 298 -8.59 8.78 -3.74
N LYS A 299 -7.70 8.31 -4.62
CA LYS A 299 -7.99 7.23 -5.57
C LYS A 299 -8.31 5.93 -4.85
N GLY A 300 -7.44 5.55 -3.93
CA GLY A 300 -7.52 4.32 -3.20
C GLY A 300 -8.78 4.22 -2.36
N ILE A 301 -9.05 5.24 -1.54
CA ILE A 301 -10.25 5.28 -0.69
C ILE A 301 -11.53 5.24 -1.51
N ALA A 302 -11.60 5.98 -2.62
CA ALA A 302 -12.78 5.96 -3.48
C ALA A 302 -12.97 4.60 -4.17
N PHE A 303 -11.88 3.96 -4.58
CA PHE A 303 -11.91 2.61 -5.14
C PHE A 303 -12.36 1.58 -4.11
N GLU A 304 -11.89 1.68 -2.87
CA GLU A 304 -12.33 0.84 -1.74
C GLU A 304 -13.83 1.01 -1.44
N GLN A 305 -14.34 2.25 -1.42
CA GLN A 305 -15.76 2.51 -1.22
C GLN A 305 -16.62 1.94 -2.35
N PHE A 306 -16.15 2.07 -3.57
CA PHE A 306 -16.82 1.51 -4.73
C PHE A 306 -16.85 -0.02 -4.66
N LEU A 307 -15.75 -0.67 -4.28
CA LEU A 307 -15.69 -2.09 -3.98
C LEU A 307 -16.72 -2.49 -2.93
N GLY A 308 -16.70 -1.84 -1.77
CA GLY A 308 -17.60 -2.14 -0.67
C GLY A 308 -19.08 -2.00 -1.03
N THR A 309 -19.45 -1.07 -1.93
CA THR A 309 -20.82 -0.90 -2.39
C THR A 309 -21.23 -1.91 -3.47
N THR A 310 -20.28 -2.37 -4.29
CA THR A 310 -20.54 -3.29 -5.41
C THR A 310 -20.65 -4.76 -4.95
N PHE A 311 -19.80 -5.14 -3.98
CA PHE A 311 -19.69 -6.54 -3.54
C PHE A 311 -20.41 -6.86 -2.22
N ARG A 312 -21.09 -5.89 -1.59
CA ARG A 312 -21.87 -6.16 -0.37
C ARG A 312 -22.95 -7.20 -0.64
N GLY A 313 -22.79 -8.39 -0.06
CA GLY A 313 -23.81 -9.42 0.00
C GLY A 313 -23.84 -10.45 -1.16
N GLU A 314 -23.14 -10.26 -2.26
CA GLU A 314 -23.23 -11.18 -3.40
C GLU A 314 -22.16 -12.30 -3.41
N LEU A 315 -21.00 -12.08 -2.79
CA LEU A 315 -19.90 -13.06 -2.81
C LEU A 315 -19.71 -13.86 -1.52
N GLY A 316 -20.53 -13.62 -0.49
CA GLY A 316 -20.35 -14.28 0.80
C GLY A 316 -19.01 -13.96 1.49
N GLN A 317 -18.32 -12.92 1.02
CA GLN A 317 -17.04 -12.49 1.56
C GLN A 317 -17.23 -11.28 2.48
N TYR A 318 -16.58 -11.34 3.63
CA TYR A 318 -16.72 -10.34 4.66
C TYR A 318 -15.59 -9.31 4.52
N PHE A 319 -15.93 -8.08 4.13
CA PHE A 319 -14.98 -6.97 4.20
C PHE A 319 -14.76 -6.57 5.65
N THR A 320 -13.52 -6.54 6.09
CA THR A 320 -13.19 -6.04 7.42
C THR A 320 -13.39 -4.53 7.47
N PRO A 321 -14.22 -4.00 8.39
CA PRO A 321 -14.44 -2.57 8.51
C PRO A 321 -13.14 -1.80 8.75
N ARG A 322 -12.99 -0.62 8.13
CA ARG A 322 -11.76 0.17 8.20
C ARG A 322 -11.34 0.50 9.65
N THR A 323 -12.30 0.81 10.52
CA THR A 323 -12.02 1.07 11.94
C THR A 323 -11.33 -0.11 12.64
N ILE A 324 -11.68 -1.34 12.27
CA ILE A 324 -11.04 -2.56 12.79
C ILE A 324 -9.65 -2.76 12.17
N VAL A 325 -9.53 -2.54 10.86
CA VAL A 325 -8.24 -2.61 10.14
C VAL A 325 -7.25 -1.61 10.73
N ASP A 326 -7.65 -0.36 10.92
CA ASP A 326 -6.85 0.70 11.53
C ASP A 326 -6.42 0.33 12.95
N PHE A 327 -7.37 -0.11 13.78
CA PHE A 327 -7.08 -0.52 15.15
C PHE A 327 -6.06 -1.66 15.20
N MET A 328 -6.26 -2.74 14.43
CA MET A 328 -5.37 -3.90 14.44
C MET A 328 -3.98 -3.55 13.93
N THR A 329 -3.87 -2.73 12.89
CA THR A 329 -2.59 -2.25 12.37
C THR A 329 -1.85 -1.40 13.40
N ASN A 330 -2.56 -0.48 14.05
CA ASN A 330 -1.99 0.39 15.09
C ASN A 330 -1.55 -0.39 16.35
N ILE A 331 -2.25 -1.47 16.72
CA ILE A 331 -1.84 -2.34 17.83
C ILE A 331 -0.53 -3.05 17.52
N LEU A 332 -0.35 -3.55 16.29
CA LEU A 332 0.84 -4.30 15.91
C LEU A 332 2.02 -3.40 15.46
N GLU A 333 1.78 -2.17 15.09
CA GLU A 333 2.80 -1.18 14.68
C GLU A 333 3.87 -1.75 13.74
N PRO A 334 3.51 -2.15 12.51
CA PRO A 334 4.48 -2.65 11.54
C PRO A 334 5.52 -1.57 11.18
N LYS A 335 6.78 -1.98 10.97
CA LYS A 335 7.90 -1.11 10.62
C LYS A 335 8.37 -1.36 9.18
N GLU A 336 9.05 -0.38 8.57
CA GLU A 336 9.49 -0.47 7.17
C GLU A 336 10.51 -1.57 6.89
N ASN A 337 11.19 -2.10 7.91
CA ASN A 337 12.13 -3.21 7.78
C ASN A 337 11.49 -4.58 8.06
N GLU A 338 10.21 -4.61 8.38
CA GLU A 338 9.46 -5.82 8.69
C GLU A 338 8.70 -6.31 7.46
N THR A 339 8.57 -7.63 7.37
CA THR A 339 7.72 -8.27 6.37
C THR A 339 6.36 -8.57 6.95
N VAL A 340 5.31 -8.16 6.23
CA VAL A 340 3.91 -8.28 6.65
C VAL A 340 3.15 -9.18 5.67
N CYS A 341 2.28 -10.06 6.19
CA CYS A 341 1.48 -10.95 5.37
C CYS A 341 0.02 -11.01 5.83
N ASP A 342 -0.89 -11.07 4.85
CA ASP A 342 -2.28 -11.48 5.03
C ASP A 342 -2.56 -12.71 4.15
N PRO A 343 -2.61 -13.93 4.71
CA PRO A 343 -2.85 -15.14 3.94
C PRO A 343 -4.32 -15.34 3.50
N ALA A 344 -5.22 -14.41 3.82
CA ALA A 344 -6.63 -14.40 3.42
C ALA A 344 -7.06 -12.95 3.09
N CYS A 345 -6.33 -12.29 2.19
CA CYS A 345 -6.31 -10.83 2.09
C CYS A 345 -7.61 -10.19 1.54
N GLY A 346 -8.51 -10.97 0.94
CA GLY A 346 -9.73 -10.42 0.35
C GLY A 346 -9.42 -9.29 -0.63
N SER A 347 -10.00 -8.12 -0.40
CA SER A 347 -9.74 -6.91 -1.20
C SER A 347 -8.45 -6.15 -0.83
N GLY A 348 -7.68 -6.65 0.15
CA GLY A 348 -6.40 -6.08 0.56
C GLY A 348 -6.46 -5.03 1.67
N GLY A 349 -7.55 -4.96 2.44
CA GLY A 349 -7.74 -3.92 3.44
C GLY A 349 -6.59 -3.81 4.45
N PHE A 350 -6.12 -4.93 5.04
CA PHE A 350 -4.98 -4.93 5.94
C PHE A 350 -3.66 -4.59 5.25
N LEU A 351 -3.48 -5.05 4.01
CA LEU A 351 -2.26 -4.78 3.23
C LEU A 351 -2.13 -3.28 2.92
N ILE A 352 -3.23 -2.67 2.48
CA ILE A 352 -3.30 -1.24 2.18
C ILE A 352 -3.01 -0.42 3.43
N ARG A 353 -3.70 -0.70 4.53
CA ARG A 353 -3.51 0.09 5.75
C ARG A 353 -2.09 -0.06 6.31
N THR A 354 -1.51 -1.25 6.19
CA THR A 354 -0.10 -1.46 6.55
C THR A 354 0.84 -0.63 5.68
N PHE A 355 0.60 -0.61 4.37
CA PHE A 355 1.36 0.21 3.43
C PHE A 355 1.25 1.70 3.77
N GLU A 356 0.02 2.21 3.94
CA GLU A 356 -0.23 3.61 4.33
C GLU A 356 0.45 3.95 5.65
N TYR A 357 0.33 3.09 6.67
CA TYR A 357 0.90 3.29 8.00
C TYR A 357 2.42 3.44 7.98
N ILE A 358 3.11 2.58 7.23
CA ILE A 358 4.58 2.65 7.11
C ILE A 358 4.98 3.83 6.20
N ARG A 359 4.24 4.08 5.12
CA ARG A 359 4.47 5.23 4.23
C ARG A 359 4.39 6.55 4.98
N GLU A 360 3.37 6.76 5.80
CA GLU A 360 3.20 7.95 6.63
C GLU A 360 4.42 8.17 7.54
N GLN A 361 4.98 7.10 8.13
CA GLN A 361 6.19 7.18 8.95
C GLN A 361 7.41 7.59 8.11
N ILE A 362 7.62 6.99 6.94
CA ILE A 362 8.73 7.33 6.05
C ILE A 362 8.64 8.80 5.60
N GLU A 363 7.43 9.26 5.26
CA GLU A 363 7.20 10.63 4.83
C GLU A 363 7.49 11.65 5.94
N GLU A 364 7.07 11.36 7.17
CA GLU A 364 7.35 12.24 8.31
C GLU A 364 8.84 12.26 8.67
N ASP A 365 9.52 11.10 8.66
CA ASP A 365 10.97 11.02 8.87
C ASP A 365 11.75 11.86 7.84
N VAL A 366 11.39 11.76 6.56
CA VAL A 366 12.03 12.54 5.49
C VAL A 366 11.76 14.03 5.66
N LYS A 367 10.56 14.41 6.08
CA LYS A 367 10.17 15.80 6.35
C LYS A 367 10.94 16.37 7.54
N GLU A 368 11.06 15.61 8.64
CA GLU A 368 11.88 16.01 9.79
C GLU A 368 13.36 16.13 9.41
N ALA A 369 13.91 15.16 8.66
CA ALA A 369 15.27 15.24 8.17
C ALA A 369 15.52 16.49 7.33
N LYS A 370 14.61 16.85 6.42
CA LYS A 370 14.71 18.10 5.64
C LYS A 370 14.77 19.33 6.53
N LYS A 371 13.93 19.37 7.58
CA LYS A 371 13.90 20.49 8.54
C LYS A 371 15.19 20.59 9.35
N GLU A 372 15.66 19.47 9.89
CA GLU A 372 16.89 19.42 10.70
C GLU A 372 18.13 19.79 9.87
N LEU A 373 18.29 19.17 8.69
CA LEU A 373 19.43 19.42 7.83
C LEU A 373 19.41 20.85 7.25
N ARG A 374 18.22 21.39 6.98
CA ARG A 374 18.10 22.80 6.60
C ARG A 374 18.61 23.72 7.69
N ALA A 375 18.24 23.48 8.95
CA ALA A 375 18.70 24.28 10.07
C ALA A 375 20.24 24.21 10.24
N VAL A 376 20.84 23.03 9.99
CA VAL A 376 22.29 22.85 10.00
C VAL A 376 22.97 23.64 8.87
N ILE A 377 22.41 23.65 7.65
CA ILE A 377 22.98 24.34 6.48
C ILE A 377 22.81 25.86 6.62
N GLU A 378 21.68 26.34 7.11
CA GLU A 378 21.42 27.77 7.32
C GLU A 378 22.31 28.34 8.45
N GLY A 379 22.55 27.59 9.52
CA GLY A 379 23.27 28.05 10.69
C GLY A 379 22.55 29.20 11.42
N THR A 380 23.19 29.77 12.45
CA THR A 380 22.62 30.89 13.22
C THR A 380 22.73 32.22 12.50
N ASP A 381 23.67 32.35 11.58
CA ASP A 381 24.04 33.63 10.98
C ASP A 381 23.48 33.85 9.55
N TYR A 382 22.59 32.95 9.11
CA TYR A 382 22.04 32.98 7.75
C TYR A 382 21.50 34.36 7.33
N ASN A 383 20.84 35.06 8.24
CA ASN A 383 20.27 36.39 7.96
C ASN A 383 21.32 37.51 7.87
N THR A 384 22.57 37.24 8.28
CA THR A 384 23.68 38.19 8.20
C THR A 384 24.53 38.05 6.93
N PHE A 385 24.35 36.96 6.18
CA PHE A 385 25.09 36.69 4.96
C PHE A 385 24.64 37.60 3.80
N SER A 386 25.56 37.82 2.88
CA SER A 386 25.24 38.54 1.62
C SER A 386 24.24 37.76 0.76
N GLU A 387 23.53 38.44 -0.14
CA GLU A 387 22.57 37.80 -1.06
C GLU A 387 23.22 36.66 -1.86
N LYS A 388 24.48 36.77 -2.23
CA LYS A 388 25.20 35.74 -2.97
C LYS A 388 25.42 34.49 -2.11
N GLU A 389 25.84 34.65 -0.88
CA GLU A 389 26.03 33.55 0.06
C GLU A 389 24.71 32.86 0.41
N GLN A 390 23.65 33.64 0.61
CA GLN A 390 22.30 33.09 0.82
C GLN A 390 21.80 32.29 -0.40
N LEU A 391 22.09 32.72 -1.62
CA LEU A 391 21.78 31.96 -2.84
C LEU A 391 22.55 30.63 -2.89
N GLU A 392 23.82 30.63 -2.55
CA GLU A 392 24.65 29.39 -2.51
C GLU A 392 24.12 28.43 -1.43
N ILE A 393 23.74 28.93 -0.26
CA ILE A 393 23.13 28.15 0.81
C ILE A 393 21.78 27.57 0.37
N ASN A 394 20.92 28.37 -0.26
CA ASN A 394 19.64 27.91 -0.74
C ASN A 394 19.78 26.84 -1.84
N ALA A 395 20.71 27.01 -2.78
CA ALA A 395 21.00 26.00 -3.79
C ALA A 395 21.44 24.67 -3.17
N ARG A 396 22.23 24.74 -2.08
CA ARG A 396 22.65 23.55 -1.32
C ARG A 396 21.44 22.88 -0.64
N ILE A 397 20.55 23.67 -0.03
CA ILE A 397 19.31 23.16 0.58
C ILE A 397 18.42 22.49 -0.46
N GLU A 398 18.23 23.07 -1.65
CA GLU A 398 17.47 22.49 -2.74
C GLU A 398 18.05 21.17 -3.22
N LYS A 399 19.38 21.10 -3.39
CA LYS A 399 20.06 19.84 -3.72
C LYS A 399 19.83 18.79 -2.67
N MET A 400 19.91 19.13 -1.39
CA MET A 400 19.62 18.25 -0.27
C MET A 400 18.18 17.72 -0.32
N HIS A 401 17.19 18.62 -0.51
CA HIS A 401 15.80 18.23 -0.64
C HIS A 401 15.56 17.26 -1.80
N THR A 402 16.22 17.51 -2.94
CA THR A 402 16.16 16.62 -4.11
C THR A 402 16.68 15.22 -3.78
N ILE A 403 17.80 15.15 -3.07
CA ILE A 403 18.36 13.85 -2.65
C ILE A 403 17.42 13.14 -1.69
N LEU A 404 16.92 13.82 -0.64
CA LEU A 404 16.00 13.22 0.32
C LEU A 404 14.67 12.79 -0.31
N ASN A 405 14.20 13.50 -1.33
CA ASN A 405 12.98 13.11 -2.07
C ASN A 405 13.14 11.79 -2.82
N LYS A 406 14.36 11.38 -3.18
CA LYS A 406 14.60 10.06 -3.78
C LYS A 406 14.14 8.91 -2.87
N GLU A 407 14.14 9.10 -1.55
CA GLU A 407 13.65 8.09 -0.60
C GLU A 407 12.14 7.82 -0.72
N LEU A 408 11.40 8.77 -1.28
CA LEU A 408 9.96 8.70 -1.49
C LEU A 408 9.59 8.18 -2.89
N ASP A 409 10.57 7.83 -3.71
CA ASP A 409 10.35 7.34 -5.08
C ASP A 409 10.19 5.81 -5.08
N THR A 410 9.01 5.32 -5.48
CA THR A 410 8.70 3.89 -5.59
C THR A 410 9.40 3.18 -6.74
N GLN A 411 10.01 3.93 -7.67
CA GLN A 411 10.75 3.36 -8.81
C GLN A 411 12.27 3.35 -8.58
N GLN A 412 12.77 4.17 -7.67
CA GLN A 412 14.18 4.25 -7.37
C GLN A 412 14.63 3.06 -6.54
N LYS A 413 15.37 2.14 -7.15
CA LYS A 413 15.92 0.96 -6.44
C LYS A 413 16.76 1.40 -5.23
N GLY A 414 16.48 0.83 -4.06
CA GLY A 414 17.18 1.15 -2.81
C GLY A 414 16.58 2.31 -2.01
N SER A 415 15.58 3.02 -2.52
CA SER A 415 14.81 3.98 -1.72
C SER A 415 13.98 3.27 -0.64
N ARG A 416 13.62 3.99 0.41
CA ARG A 416 12.74 3.47 1.47
C ARG A 416 11.38 3.08 0.91
N MET A 417 10.81 3.93 0.06
CA MET A 417 9.49 3.68 -0.55
C MET A 417 9.54 2.51 -1.54
N TYR A 418 10.63 2.35 -2.31
CA TYR A 418 10.82 1.17 -3.16
C TYR A 418 10.86 -0.13 -2.35
N ASN A 419 11.59 -0.13 -1.20
CA ASN A 419 11.66 -1.29 -0.33
C ASN A 419 10.31 -1.62 0.29
N LEU A 420 9.57 -0.61 0.76
CA LEU A 420 8.22 -0.80 1.28
C LEU A 420 7.32 -1.47 0.23
N SER A 421 7.26 -0.91 -0.97
CA SER A 421 6.36 -1.36 -2.03
C SER A 421 6.75 -2.72 -2.63
N ARG A 422 8.03 -3.13 -2.56
CA ARG A 422 8.54 -4.33 -3.23
C ARG A 422 8.88 -5.49 -2.31
N ASN A 423 9.18 -5.22 -1.04
CA ASN A 423 9.83 -6.19 -0.18
C ASN A 423 9.11 -6.44 1.15
N CYS A 424 8.13 -5.61 1.51
CA CYS A 424 7.55 -5.65 2.85
C CYS A 424 6.17 -6.31 2.91
N ILE A 425 5.32 -6.15 1.88
CA ILE A 425 3.89 -6.48 1.96
C ILE A 425 3.52 -7.63 1.05
N TYR A 426 2.85 -8.65 1.62
CA TYR A 426 2.48 -9.89 0.94
C TYR A 426 1.08 -10.33 1.31
N GLY A 427 0.39 -10.97 0.37
CA GLY A 427 -0.94 -11.53 0.63
C GLY A 427 -1.32 -12.63 -0.35
N THR A 428 -2.30 -13.45 0.05
CA THR A 428 -2.92 -14.43 -0.84
C THR A 428 -4.43 -14.39 -0.70
N ASP A 429 -5.12 -14.72 -1.77
CA ASP A 429 -6.52 -15.07 -1.73
C ASP A 429 -6.81 -16.21 -2.71
N ALA A 430 -7.63 -17.17 -2.28
CA ALA A 430 -8.01 -18.33 -3.09
C ALA A 430 -8.99 -17.95 -4.21
N ASN A 431 -9.68 -16.82 -4.09
CA ASN A 431 -10.56 -16.29 -5.12
C ASN A 431 -9.73 -15.42 -6.09
N PRO A 432 -9.63 -15.80 -7.39
CA PRO A 432 -8.81 -15.06 -8.36
C PRO A 432 -9.25 -13.61 -8.54
N ARG A 433 -10.55 -13.34 -8.40
CA ARG A 433 -11.09 -11.98 -8.49
C ARG A 433 -10.66 -11.16 -7.28
N MET A 434 -10.69 -11.71 -6.06
CA MET A 434 -10.26 -11.01 -4.86
C MET A 434 -8.77 -10.73 -4.88
N ALA A 435 -7.94 -11.70 -5.24
CA ALA A 435 -6.51 -11.49 -5.40
C ALA A 435 -6.19 -10.36 -6.41
N ARG A 436 -6.90 -10.34 -7.56
CA ARG A 436 -6.79 -9.26 -8.56
C ARG A 436 -7.26 -7.93 -7.97
N THR A 437 -8.40 -7.91 -7.30
CA THR A 437 -8.96 -6.71 -6.68
C THR A 437 -8.00 -6.15 -5.64
N SER A 438 -7.41 -6.99 -4.80
CA SER A 438 -6.38 -6.59 -3.83
C SER A 438 -5.17 -5.95 -4.51
N LYS A 439 -4.65 -6.54 -5.59
CA LYS A 439 -3.56 -5.94 -6.39
C LYS A 439 -3.94 -4.56 -6.94
N MET A 440 -5.12 -4.47 -7.56
CA MET A 440 -5.62 -3.20 -8.11
C MET A 440 -5.72 -2.13 -7.03
N ASN A 441 -6.25 -2.52 -5.88
CA ASN A 441 -6.44 -1.64 -4.75
C ASN A 441 -5.08 -1.15 -4.18
N MET A 442 -4.11 -2.04 -4.02
CA MET A 442 -2.74 -1.68 -3.63
C MET A 442 -2.11 -0.67 -4.61
N ILE A 443 -2.24 -0.91 -5.92
CA ILE A 443 -1.72 0.00 -6.96
C ILE A 443 -2.40 1.37 -6.88
N MET A 444 -3.71 1.42 -6.63
CA MET A 444 -4.46 2.69 -6.47
C MET A 444 -3.99 3.49 -5.25
N HIS A 445 -3.52 2.82 -4.20
CA HIS A 445 -2.95 3.44 -3.00
C HIS A 445 -1.45 3.79 -3.13
N GLY A 446 -0.86 3.60 -4.31
CA GLY A 446 0.53 3.96 -4.61
C GLY A 446 1.56 2.87 -4.34
N ASP A 447 1.12 1.68 -3.92
CA ASP A 447 1.97 0.51 -3.90
C ASP A 447 2.17 0.00 -5.34
N GLY A 448 3.36 0.14 -5.86
CA GLY A 448 3.65 -0.07 -7.28
C GLY A 448 3.55 -1.51 -7.77
N HIS A 449 3.20 -2.51 -6.90
CA HIS A 449 3.02 -3.89 -7.36
C HIS A 449 2.61 -4.83 -6.26
N GLY A 450 2.32 -6.03 -6.65
CA GLY A 450 1.73 -6.97 -5.78
C GLY A 450 2.64 -8.09 -5.27
N GLY A 451 3.00 -8.04 -4.00
CA GLY A 451 3.26 -9.24 -3.22
C GLY A 451 1.99 -10.08 -3.00
N VAL A 452 0.90 -9.78 -3.71
CA VAL A 452 -0.37 -10.49 -3.63
C VAL A 452 -0.44 -11.59 -4.69
N HIS A 453 -0.84 -12.78 -4.28
CA HIS A 453 -0.92 -13.95 -5.16
C HIS A 453 -2.31 -14.60 -5.11
N HIS A 454 -2.81 -15.01 -6.27
CA HIS A 454 -3.96 -15.91 -6.34
C HIS A 454 -3.47 -17.32 -5.98
N HIS A 455 -3.79 -17.77 -4.78
CA HIS A 455 -3.42 -19.11 -4.30
C HIS A 455 -4.21 -19.47 -3.04
N ASP A 456 -4.29 -20.77 -2.72
CA ASP A 456 -4.82 -21.20 -1.41
C ASP A 456 -3.89 -20.69 -0.30
N GLY A 457 -4.44 -19.86 0.62
CA GLY A 457 -3.70 -19.26 1.71
C GLY A 457 -3.12 -20.27 2.71
N LEU A 458 -3.62 -21.50 2.71
CA LEU A 458 -3.12 -22.60 3.52
C LEU A 458 -1.87 -23.28 2.90
N LEU A 459 -1.46 -22.93 1.69
CA LEU A 459 -0.30 -23.46 1.01
C LEU A 459 0.81 -22.42 0.84
N ASN A 460 2.04 -22.87 0.67
CA ASN A 460 3.14 -22.00 0.32
C ASN A 460 3.00 -21.54 -1.15
N VAL A 461 3.37 -20.31 -1.43
CA VAL A 461 3.41 -19.76 -2.79
C VAL A 461 4.44 -18.63 -2.89
N ASN A 462 5.28 -18.67 -3.91
CA ASN A 462 6.25 -17.62 -4.19
C ASN A 462 7.00 -17.17 -2.92
N GLY A 463 6.92 -15.89 -2.56
CA GLY A 463 7.52 -15.34 -1.35
C GLY A 463 6.73 -15.56 -0.06
N ILE A 464 5.68 -16.40 -0.04
CA ILE A 464 4.86 -16.66 1.14
C ILE A 464 5.05 -18.10 1.60
N PHE A 465 5.88 -18.27 2.64
CA PHE A 465 6.25 -19.56 3.21
C PHE A 465 6.58 -19.41 4.71
N GLU A 466 6.78 -20.55 5.38
CA GLU A 466 6.96 -20.61 6.83
C GLU A 466 8.19 -19.83 7.33
N GLU A 467 8.11 -19.30 8.56
CA GLU A 467 9.17 -18.57 9.30
C GLU A 467 9.73 -17.32 8.59
N ARG A 468 8.91 -16.69 7.74
CA ARG A 468 9.38 -15.53 6.96
C ARG A 468 8.88 -14.18 7.44
N PHE A 469 7.71 -14.11 8.07
CA PHE A 469 7.04 -12.84 8.35
C PHE A 469 7.25 -12.37 9.79
N ASP A 470 7.43 -11.07 9.94
CA ASP A 470 7.53 -10.39 11.24
C ASP A 470 6.14 -10.09 11.79
N VAL A 471 5.20 -9.74 10.91
CA VAL A 471 3.83 -9.36 11.27
C VAL A 471 2.81 -10.08 10.38
N ILE A 472 1.72 -10.54 10.97
CA ILE A 472 0.55 -11.03 10.25
C ILE A 472 -0.70 -10.32 10.73
N LEU A 473 -1.50 -9.87 9.76
CA LEU A 473 -2.82 -9.26 9.96
C LEU A 473 -3.81 -9.96 9.06
N THR A 474 -4.86 -10.56 9.60
CA THR A 474 -5.81 -11.30 8.76
C THR A 474 -7.19 -11.42 9.36
N ASN A 475 -8.17 -11.53 8.49
CA ASN A 475 -9.55 -11.91 8.81
C ASN A 475 -9.93 -13.12 7.95
N PRO A 476 -9.62 -14.36 8.42
CA PRO A 476 -9.87 -15.56 7.64
C PRO A 476 -11.38 -15.82 7.50
N PRO A 477 -11.82 -16.65 6.53
CA PRO A 477 -13.21 -17.02 6.39
C PRO A 477 -13.70 -17.82 7.63
N PHE A 478 -14.91 -17.48 8.14
CA PHE A 478 -15.50 -18.08 9.33
C PHE A 478 -16.47 -19.20 9.00
N GLY A 479 -16.53 -20.22 9.87
CA GLY A 479 -17.55 -21.25 9.86
C GLY A 479 -17.48 -22.25 8.72
N SER A 480 -16.64 -22.01 7.75
CA SER A 480 -16.35 -22.94 6.66
C SER A 480 -15.52 -24.12 7.18
N ARG A 481 -15.64 -25.26 6.50
CA ARG A 481 -14.83 -26.45 6.83
C ARG A 481 -14.06 -26.91 5.59
N VAL A 482 -12.81 -27.21 5.79
CA VAL A 482 -12.04 -27.96 4.80
C VAL A 482 -12.54 -29.41 4.81
N ASP A 483 -12.97 -29.89 3.66
CA ASP A 483 -13.43 -31.27 3.52
C ASP A 483 -12.28 -32.26 3.73
N LYS A 484 -12.55 -33.38 4.36
CA LYS A 484 -11.53 -34.44 4.57
C LYS A 484 -10.98 -35.00 3.27
N GLY A 485 -11.75 -34.93 2.19
CA GLY A 485 -11.37 -35.34 0.84
C GLY A 485 -10.59 -34.30 0.08
N GLN A 486 -10.54 -33.04 0.54
CA GLN A 486 -9.80 -31.96 -0.12
C GLN A 486 -8.30 -32.25 -0.06
N LYS A 487 -7.66 -32.28 -1.24
CA LYS A 487 -6.27 -32.64 -1.40
C LYS A 487 -5.50 -31.49 -2.03
N VAL A 488 -4.21 -31.45 -1.76
CA VAL A 488 -3.26 -30.67 -2.58
C VAL A 488 -3.26 -31.27 -3.99
N THR A 489 -3.43 -30.43 -5.00
CA THR A 489 -3.63 -30.85 -6.39
C THR A 489 -2.41 -30.54 -7.27
N GLU A 490 -2.39 -31.07 -8.48
CA GLU A 490 -1.35 -30.72 -9.47
C GLU A 490 -1.44 -29.23 -9.89
N ALA A 491 -2.60 -28.58 -9.71
CA ALA A 491 -2.74 -27.14 -9.96
C ALA A 491 -1.96 -26.28 -8.95
N ASP A 492 -1.67 -26.82 -7.76
CA ASP A 492 -0.89 -26.15 -6.72
C ASP A 492 0.62 -26.29 -6.94
N ARG A 493 1.06 -27.10 -7.92
CA ARG A 493 2.45 -27.27 -8.29
C ARG A 493 3.04 -25.99 -8.87
N PHE A 494 4.23 -25.64 -8.43
CA PHE A 494 4.98 -24.54 -9.04
C PHE A 494 5.52 -24.98 -10.41
N THR A 495 5.11 -24.29 -11.47
CA THR A 495 5.44 -24.63 -12.86
C THR A 495 6.14 -23.50 -13.62
N ASP A 496 6.08 -22.26 -13.13
CA ASP A 496 6.72 -21.11 -13.76
C ASP A 496 8.22 -21.08 -13.45
N GLU A 497 9.03 -21.63 -14.33
CA GLU A 497 10.49 -21.74 -14.16
C GLU A 497 11.17 -20.37 -13.96
N THR A 498 10.64 -19.31 -14.58
CA THR A 498 11.20 -17.96 -14.45
C THR A 498 11.00 -17.44 -13.03
N LEU A 499 9.80 -17.58 -12.50
CA LEU A 499 9.49 -17.18 -11.12
C LEU A 499 10.25 -18.06 -10.11
N ILE A 500 10.32 -19.37 -10.35
CA ILE A 500 11.08 -20.27 -9.49
C ILE A 500 12.55 -19.84 -9.40
N LYS A 501 13.16 -19.50 -10.53
CA LYS A 501 14.54 -19.03 -10.55
C LYS A 501 14.71 -17.71 -9.79
N GLU A 502 13.84 -16.74 -10.04
CA GLU A 502 13.84 -15.44 -9.36
C GLU A 502 13.72 -15.59 -7.85
N TYR A 503 12.76 -16.38 -7.38
CA TYR A 503 12.54 -16.57 -5.95
C TYR A 503 13.64 -17.41 -5.28
N LYS A 504 14.26 -18.35 -6.01
CA LYS A 504 15.46 -19.07 -5.53
C LYS A 504 16.65 -18.14 -5.35
N GLU A 505 16.90 -17.25 -6.32
CA GLU A 505 17.94 -16.23 -6.20
C GLU A 505 17.69 -15.29 -5.01
N ARG A 506 16.43 -14.97 -4.74
CA ARG A 506 16.03 -14.04 -3.68
C ARG A 506 16.03 -14.65 -2.29
N TYR A 507 15.60 -15.91 -2.13
CA TYR A 507 15.35 -16.54 -0.82
C TYR A 507 16.17 -17.80 -0.56
N GLY A 508 16.93 -18.29 -1.52
CA GLY A 508 17.82 -19.45 -1.36
C GLY A 508 17.12 -20.72 -0.94
N GLU A 509 17.76 -21.44 0.00
CA GLU A 509 17.31 -22.74 0.50
C GLU A 509 15.91 -22.72 1.11
N ALA A 510 15.53 -21.64 1.81
CA ALA A 510 14.21 -21.53 2.43
C ALA A 510 13.07 -21.60 1.38
N TYR A 511 13.28 -21.04 0.19
CA TYR A 511 12.30 -21.16 -0.89
C TYR A 511 12.30 -22.57 -1.52
N GLU A 512 13.46 -23.21 -1.63
CA GLU A 512 13.54 -24.60 -2.11
C GLU A 512 12.79 -25.55 -1.19
N GLU A 513 12.91 -25.37 0.11
CA GLU A 513 12.15 -26.11 1.11
C GLU A 513 10.64 -25.88 1.00
N ALA A 514 10.24 -24.62 0.79
CA ALA A 514 8.84 -24.25 0.59
C ALA A 514 8.23 -24.90 -0.67
N LEU A 515 8.98 -24.96 -1.78
CA LEU A 515 8.61 -25.68 -3.00
C LEU A 515 8.43 -27.17 -2.73
N LYS A 516 9.40 -27.76 -2.05
CA LYS A 516 9.39 -29.18 -1.72
C LYS A 516 8.19 -29.55 -0.85
N GLN A 517 7.86 -28.73 0.15
CA GLN A 517 6.68 -28.94 0.99
C GLN A 517 5.39 -29.07 0.18
N VAL A 518 5.17 -28.21 -0.83
CA VAL A 518 3.97 -28.31 -1.68
C VAL A 518 4.05 -29.55 -2.58
N ASN A 519 5.16 -29.73 -3.30
CA ASN A 519 5.31 -30.79 -4.30
C ASN A 519 5.23 -32.19 -3.71
N ASP A 520 5.83 -32.42 -2.53
CA ASP A 520 5.84 -33.73 -1.83
C ASP A 520 4.48 -34.07 -1.19
N ASN A 521 3.58 -33.08 -1.11
CA ASN A 521 2.26 -33.24 -0.52
C ASN A 521 1.12 -33.30 -1.56
N ILE A 522 1.42 -33.23 -2.84
CA ILE A 522 0.42 -33.41 -3.90
C ILE A 522 -0.25 -34.79 -3.74
N GLY A 523 -1.58 -34.79 -3.80
CA GLY A 523 -2.42 -35.97 -3.58
C GLY A 523 -2.75 -36.26 -2.11
N LYS A 524 -2.08 -35.64 -1.14
CA LYS A 524 -2.39 -35.80 0.30
C LYS A 524 -3.53 -34.86 0.71
N SER A 525 -4.22 -35.23 1.79
CA SER A 525 -5.27 -34.36 2.36
C SER A 525 -4.68 -33.06 2.88
N LEU A 526 -5.30 -31.91 2.55
CA LEU A 526 -4.92 -30.59 3.04
C LEU A 526 -4.90 -30.53 4.58
N LEU A 527 -5.89 -31.17 5.23
CA LEU A 527 -5.93 -31.26 6.70
C LEU A 527 -4.71 -31.98 7.30
N SER A 528 -4.10 -32.91 6.58
CA SER A 528 -2.93 -33.66 7.09
C SER A 528 -1.65 -32.82 7.13
N LEU A 529 -1.64 -31.65 6.53
CA LEU A 529 -0.51 -30.70 6.58
C LEU A 529 -0.47 -29.92 7.90
N TYR A 530 -1.58 -29.94 8.67
CA TYR A 530 -1.74 -29.15 9.89
C TYR A 530 -1.94 -30.03 11.11
N ASP A 531 -1.27 -29.71 12.22
CA ASP A 531 -1.42 -30.44 13.48
C ASP A 531 -2.86 -30.29 14.03
N VAL A 532 -3.44 -29.09 13.90
CA VAL A 532 -4.82 -28.83 14.30
C VAL A 532 -5.84 -29.48 13.36
N GLY A 533 -5.45 -29.89 12.17
CA GLY A 533 -6.31 -30.58 11.19
C GLY A 533 -6.90 -31.89 11.71
N ALA A 534 -6.18 -32.59 12.61
CA ALA A 534 -6.68 -33.75 13.31
C ALA A 534 -7.72 -33.40 14.41
N MET A 535 -7.72 -32.16 14.90
CA MET A 535 -8.57 -31.70 15.99
C MET A 535 -9.82 -30.97 15.47
N SER A 536 -9.65 -30.21 14.38
CA SER A 536 -10.72 -29.40 13.79
C SER A 536 -10.45 -29.17 12.29
N GLY A 537 -11.50 -29.29 11.48
CA GLY A 537 -11.48 -28.90 10.06
C GLY A 537 -12.00 -27.49 9.81
N LEU A 538 -12.26 -26.68 10.85
CA LEU A 538 -12.70 -25.28 10.70
C LEU A 538 -11.60 -24.43 10.07
N THR A 539 -11.96 -23.64 9.07
CA THR A 539 -11.02 -22.84 8.28
C THR A 539 -10.27 -21.83 9.15
N GLU A 540 -10.97 -21.13 10.04
CA GLU A 540 -10.36 -20.16 10.96
C GLU A 540 -9.32 -20.80 11.89
N ILE A 541 -9.48 -22.06 12.27
CA ILE A 541 -8.51 -22.80 13.10
C ILE A 541 -7.26 -23.15 12.30
N LEU A 542 -7.43 -23.60 11.06
CA LEU A 542 -6.31 -23.90 10.15
C LEU A 542 -5.51 -22.62 9.85
N PHE A 543 -6.19 -21.49 9.62
CA PHE A 543 -5.53 -20.20 9.43
C PHE A 543 -4.78 -19.72 10.67
N MET A 544 -5.27 -19.98 11.88
CA MET A 544 -4.51 -19.69 13.11
C MET A 544 -3.14 -20.41 13.09
N GLU A 545 -3.12 -21.71 12.78
CA GLU A 545 -1.87 -22.47 12.69
C GLU A 545 -1.01 -21.99 11.50
N ARG A 546 -1.64 -21.74 10.35
CA ARG A 546 -0.95 -21.19 9.19
C ARG A 546 -0.23 -19.88 9.51
N CYS A 547 -0.91 -18.94 10.12
CA CYS A 547 -0.34 -17.66 10.54
C CYS A 547 0.83 -17.85 11.50
N LEU A 548 0.67 -18.73 12.49
CA LEU A 548 1.74 -19.02 13.44
C LEU A 548 2.99 -19.62 12.76
N ARG A 549 2.80 -20.50 11.77
CA ARG A 549 3.92 -21.08 11.00
C ARG A 549 4.59 -20.07 10.08
N LEU A 550 3.82 -19.16 9.48
CA LEU A 550 4.35 -18.08 8.63
C LEU A 550 5.21 -17.07 9.41
N LEU A 551 4.92 -16.86 10.71
CA LEU A 551 5.68 -15.94 11.55
C LEU A 551 7.09 -16.45 11.83
N LYS A 552 8.06 -15.55 11.84
CA LYS A 552 9.38 -15.76 12.47
C LYS A 552 9.23 -15.99 13.97
N LYS A 553 10.25 -16.56 14.61
CA LYS A 553 10.33 -16.60 16.07
C LYS A 553 10.30 -15.17 16.62
N GLY A 554 9.43 -14.92 17.61
CA GLY A 554 9.21 -13.57 18.15
C GLY A 554 8.31 -12.66 17.29
N GLY A 555 7.89 -13.09 16.10
CA GLY A 555 6.93 -12.39 15.27
C GLY A 555 5.54 -12.30 15.91
N ARG A 556 4.73 -11.35 15.46
CA ARG A 556 3.43 -11.03 16.05
C ARG A 556 2.31 -11.07 15.03
N MET A 557 1.12 -11.40 15.47
CA MET A 557 -0.07 -11.41 14.61
C MET A 557 -1.31 -10.86 15.28
N GLY A 558 -2.20 -10.29 14.47
CA GLY A 558 -3.58 -9.97 14.80
C GLY A 558 -4.52 -10.74 13.88
N ILE A 559 -5.42 -11.48 14.48
CA ILE A 559 -6.38 -12.30 13.75
C ILE A 559 -7.81 -12.04 14.26
N VAL A 560 -8.74 -11.89 13.32
CA VAL A 560 -10.17 -11.82 13.65
C VAL A 560 -10.70 -13.24 13.76
N LEU A 561 -11.36 -13.57 14.89
CA LEU A 561 -11.88 -14.90 15.15
C LEU A 561 -13.32 -14.84 15.67
N PRO A 562 -14.16 -15.84 15.36
CA PRO A 562 -15.42 -16.03 16.07
C PRO A 562 -15.17 -16.25 17.56
N GLU A 563 -15.97 -15.62 18.42
CA GLU A 563 -15.85 -15.78 19.88
C GLU A 563 -15.92 -17.27 20.31
N GLY A 564 -16.62 -18.11 19.54
CA GLY A 564 -16.68 -19.54 19.74
C GLY A 564 -15.32 -20.26 19.76
N VAL A 565 -14.31 -19.72 19.09
CA VAL A 565 -12.95 -20.28 19.13
C VAL A 565 -12.36 -20.16 20.53
N LEU A 566 -12.68 -19.09 21.25
CA LEU A 566 -12.16 -18.79 22.58
C LEU A 566 -12.94 -19.51 23.71
N ASN A 567 -14.25 -19.74 23.56
CA ASN A 567 -15.10 -20.22 24.67
C ASN A 567 -15.69 -21.61 24.47
N ASN A 568 -15.70 -22.18 23.22
CA ASN A 568 -16.26 -23.50 22.99
C ASN A 568 -15.39 -24.61 23.63
N SER A 569 -16.00 -25.45 24.44
CA SER A 569 -15.34 -26.57 25.12
C SER A 569 -14.74 -27.60 24.16
N ASN A 570 -15.37 -27.81 22.99
CA ASN A 570 -14.86 -28.74 21.95
C ASN A 570 -13.54 -28.29 21.33
N LEU A 571 -13.23 -27.00 21.43
CA LEU A 571 -11.98 -26.41 20.90
C LEU A 571 -10.88 -26.24 21.99
N LYS A 572 -11.08 -26.83 23.18
CA LYS A 572 -10.07 -26.75 24.26
C LYS A 572 -8.68 -27.23 23.80
N LYS A 573 -8.61 -28.38 23.11
CA LYS A 573 -7.34 -28.94 22.62
C LYS A 573 -6.65 -28.02 21.60
N VAL A 574 -7.43 -27.32 20.78
CA VAL A 574 -6.92 -26.33 19.83
C VAL A 574 -6.27 -25.16 20.59
N ARG A 575 -6.96 -24.62 21.60
CA ARG A 575 -6.37 -23.53 22.42
C ARG A 575 -5.08 -23.96 23.13
N GLU A 576 -5.06 -25.15 23.70
CA GLU A 576 -3.87 -25.72 24.35
C GLU A 576 -2.68 -25.90 23.40
N TYR A 577 -2.96 -26.20 22.12
CA TYR A 577 -1.93 -26.25 21.09
C TYR A 577 -1.23 -24.88 20.89
N PHE A 578 -2.00 -23.81 20.86
CA PHE A 578 -1.46 -22.45 20.68
C PHE A 578 -0.78 -21.91 21.94
N GLU A 579 -1.31 -22.23 23.14
CA GLU A 579 -0.71 -21.84 24.42
C GLU A 579 0.76 -22.33 24.55
N GLY A 580 1.11 -23.45 23.91
CA GLY A 580 2.47 -23.99 23.92
C GLY A 580 3.42 -23.41 22.87
N LYS A 581 2.98 -22.45 22.03
CA LYS A 581 3.74 -21.94 20.89
C LYS A 581 3.77 -20.41 20.80
N ALA A 582 2.82 -19.73 21.42
CA ALA A 582 2.67 -18.29 21.36
C ALA A 582 2.13 -17.72 22.68
N LYS A 583 2.47 -16.47 22.97
CA LYS A 583 1.83 -15.66 24.02
C LYS A 583 0.64 -14.92 23.46
N ILE A 584 -0.45 -14.90 24.19
CA ILE A 584 -1.58 -14.00 23.93
C ILE A 584 -1.18 -12.63 24.47
N VAL A 585 -1.17 -11.61 23.64
CA VAL A 585 -0.73 -10.26 24.03
C VAL A 585 -1.88 -9.28 24.16
N LEU A 586 -3.04 -9.57 23.54
CA LEU A 586 -4.30 -8.84 23.73
C LEU A 586 -5.46 -9.68 23.21
N ILE A 587 -6.60 -9.66 23.91
CA ILE A 587 -7.90 -10.11 23.42
C ILE A 587 -8.86 -8.95 23.50
N CYS A 588 -9.48 -8.57 22.38
CA CYS A 588 -10.50 -7.53 22.31
C CYS A 588 -11.81 -8.12 21.78
N SER A 589 -12.82 -8.20 22.65
CA SER A 589 -14.18 -8.55 22.24
C SER A 589 -14.87 -7.31 21.66
N ILE A 590 -15.41 -7.41 20.45
CA ILE A 590 -16.09 -6.32 19.74
C ILE A 590 -17.57 -6.66 19.51
N PRO A 591 -18.43 -5.65 19.26
CA PRO A 591 -19.85 -5.89 19.04
C PRO A 591 -20.12 -6.78 17.82
N LYS A 592 -21.16 -7.62 17.90
CA LYS A 592 -21.58 -8.47 16.76
C LYS A 592 -21.96 -7.66 15.52
N ASP A 593 -22.43 -6.44 15.73
CA ASP A 593 -22.96 -5.57 14.68
C ASP A 593 -21.87 -5.06 13.72
N VAL A 594 -20.60 -5.10 14.14
CA VAL A 594 -19.44 -4.64 13.34
C VAL A 594 -19.36 -5.35 11.99
N PHE A 595 -19.66 -6.65 11.93
CA PHE A 595 -19.63 -7.43 10.68
C PHE A 595 -21.02 -7.74 10.13
N LEU A 596 -22.09 -7.21 10.72
CA LEU A 596 -23.45 -7.48 10.28
C LEU A 596 -23.70 -6.92 8.86
N ALA A 597 -23.20 -5.72 8.59
CA ALA A 597 -23.28 -5.11 7.25
C ALA A 597 -22.52 -5.90 6.18
N ALA A 598 -21.51 -6.68 6.56
CA ALA A 598 -20.78 -7.60 5.72
C ALA A 598 -21.44 -9.00 5.64
N GLY A 599 -22.56 -9.22 6.32
CA GLY A 599 -23.33 -10.48 6.28
C GLY A 599 -22.96 -11.50 7.38
N ALA A 600 -21.99 -11.21 8.25
CA ALA A 600 -21.64 -12.12 9.35
C ALA A 600 -22.56 -11.91 10.56
N THR A 601 -23.15 -12.99 11.05
CA THR A 601 -24.02 -12.97 12.24
C THR A 601 -23.31 -13.40 13.53
N VAL A 602 -22.04 -13.76 13.42
CA VAL A 602 -21.21 -14.26 14.53
C VAL A 602 -20.56 -13.10 15.26
N LYS A 603 -20.53 -13.15 16.60
CA LYS A 603 -19.79 -12.17 17.39
C LYS A 603 -18.28 -12.40 17.23
N PRO A 604 -17.51 -11.41 16.77
CA PRO A 604 -16.08 -11.54 16.58
C PRO A 604 -15.29 -11.13 17.82
N SER A 605 -14.06 -11.62 17.88
CA SER A 605 -13.01 -11.15 18.78
C SER A 605 -11.73 -10.90 18.00
N LEU A 606 -11.02 -9.84 18.36
CA LEU A 606 -9.69 -9.55 17.82
C LEU A 606 -8.68 -10.19 18.78
N VAL A 607 -7.88 -11.10 18.25
CA VAL A 607 -6.90 -11.87 19.04
C VAL A 607 -5.51 -11.53 18.55
N PHE A 608 -4.66 -11.08 19.46
CA PHE A 608 -3.28 -10.72 19.17
C PHE A 608 -2.35 -11.71 19.87
N LEU A 609 -1.46 -12.30 19.09
CA LEU A 609 -0.53 -13.33 19.53
C LEU A 609 0.90 -12.91 19.15
N LYS A 610 1.85 -13.31 19.99
CA LYS A 610 3.29 -13.25 19.70
C LYS A 610 3.83 -14.67 19.70
N ARG A 611 4.38 -15.13 18.56
CA ARG A 611 5.09 -16.42 18.51
C ARG A 611 6.27 -16.40 19.50
N PHE A 612 6.51 -17.48 20.21
CA PHE A 612 7.64 -17.56 21.11
C PHE A 612 8.96 -17.22 20.41
N THR A 613 9.82 -16.48 21.09
CA THR A 613 11.23 -16.40 20.72
C THR A 613 11.90 -17.76 20.98
N GLU A 614 13.13 -17.94 20.51
CA GLU A 614 13.89 -19.17 20.80
C GLU A 614 14.09 -19.36 22.30
N GLU A 615 14.33 -18.27 23.05
CA GLU A 615 14.49 -18.28 24.49
C GLU A 615 13.19 -18.64 25.22
N GLU A 616 12.06 -18.03 24.80
CA GLU A 616 10.75 -18.29 25.39
C GLU A 616 10.31 -19.74 25.11
N GLU A 617 10.55 -20.27 23.92
CA GLU A 617 10.28 -21.68 23.58
C GLU A 617 11.12 -22.62 24.42
N LYS A 618 12.41 -22.37 24.54
CA LYS A 618 13.32 -23.14 25.39
C LYS A 618 12.92 -23.10 26.85
N GLN A 619 12.52 -21.94 27.34
CA GLN A 619 12.00 -21.78 28.70
C GLN A 619 10.74 -22.59 28.92
N TYR A 620 9.77 -22.49 28.00
CA TYR A 620 8.53 -23.24 28.05
C TYR A 620 8.75 -24.76 28.05
N LEU A 621 9.63 -25.27 27.17
CA LEU A 621 9.98 -26.68 27.11
C LEU A 621 10.65 -27.19 28.40
N ASN A 622 11.53 -26.40 29.00
CA ASN A 622 12.15 -26.72 30.28
C ASN A 622 11.11 -26.80 31.42
N ILE A 623 10.18 -25.84 31.48
CA ILE A 623 9.10 -25.81 32.44
C ILE A 623 8.18 -27.02 32.24
N LYS A 624 7.80 -27.34 31.00
CA LYS A 624 6.98 -28.49 30.64
C LYS A 624 7.66 -29.79 31.11
N THR A 625 8.93 -29.98 30.78
CA THR A 625 9.70 -31.16 31.19
C THR A 625 9.78 -31.30 32.71
N ARG A 626 9.99 -30.21 33.43
CA ARG A 626 10.01 -30.16 34.90
C ARG A 626 8.64 -30.57 35.47
N ALA A 627 7.55 -29.95 35.01
CA ALA A 627 6.21 -30.22 35.46
C ALA A 627 5.77 -31.70 35.23
N GLU A 628 6.04 -32.21 34.01
CA GLU A 628 5.78 -33.60 33.65
C GLU A 628 6.60 -34.59 34.54
N SER A 629 7.88 -34.25 34.80
CA SER A 629 8.74 -35.05 35.67
C SER A 629 8.24 -35.07 37.11
N GLU A 630 7.72 -33.96 37.61
CA GLU A 630 7.17 -33.84 38.94
C GLU A 630 5.89 -34.70 39.11
N VAL A 631 4.96 -34.61 38.16
CA VAL A 631 3.74 -35.44 38.16
C VAL A 631 4.11 -36.92 37.95
N ARG A 632 5.04 -37.23 37.09
CA ARG A 632 5.52 -38.61 36.80
C ARG A 632 6.00 -39.33 38.06
N LYS A 633 6.56 -38.64 39.06
CA LYS A 633 6.97 -39.23 40.32
C LYS A 633 5.83 -39.92 41.04
N LYS A 634 4.59 -39.40 40.93
CA LYS A 634 3.38 -40.00 41.50
C LYS A 634 3.08 -41.38 40.90
N TYR A 635 3.36 -41.59 39.62
CA TYR A 635 3.04 -42.78 38.86
C TYR A 635 4.25 -43.73 38.66
N LEU A 636 5.46 -43.38 39.15
CA LEU A 636 6.68 -44.08 38.87
C LEU A 636 6.64 -45.56 39.28
N LYS A 637 6.03 -45.86 40.49
CA LYS A 637 5.91 -47.25 40.96
C LYS A 637 5.02 -48.06 40.05
N LYS A 638 3.90 -47.50 39.56
CA LYS A 638 2.93 -48.18 38.71
C LYS A 638 3.52 -48.45 37.32
N ILE A 639 4.19 -47.46 36.73
CA ILE A 639 4.84 -47.60 35.42
C ILE A 639 5.94 -48.67 35.47
N LYS A 640 6.81 -48.64 36.48
CA LYS A 640 7.84 -49.67 36.68
C LYS A 640 7.25 -51.06 36.85
N GLY A 641 6.12 -51.20 37.60
CA GLY A 641 5.42 -52.47 37.73
C GLY A 641 4.92 -53.01 36.40
N LEU A 642 4.23 -52.20 35.60
CA LEU A 642 3.74 -52.57 34.29
C LEU A 642 4.89 -52.91 33.30
N GLN A 643 5.99 -52.14 33.32
CA GLN A 643 7.19 -52.41 32.51
C GLN A 643 7.83 -53.74 32.85
N ASN A 644 7.91 -54.06 34.14
CA ASN A 644 8.40 -55.37 34.60
C ASN A 644 7.48 -56.53 34.16
N GLN A 645 6.16 -56.38 34.23
CA GLN A 645 5.21 -57.33 33.72
C GLN A 645 5.38 -57.55 32.22
N ILE A 646 5.52 -56.47 31.41
CA ILE A 646 5.80 -56.60 30.00
C ILE A 646 7.13 -57.34 29.74
N LYS A 647 8.15 -57.09 30.56
CA LYS A 647 9.45 -57.77 30.45
C LYS A 647 9.33 -59.27 30.73
N ILE A 648 8.58 -59.65 31.76
CA ILE A 648 8.29 -61.03 32.13
C ILE A 648 7.51 -61.72 31.02
N GLU A 649 6.43 -61.12 30.51
CA GLU A 649 5.64 -61.69 29.40
C GLU A 649 6.46 -61.90 28.13
N LYS A 650 7.41 -61.02 27.83
CA LYS A 650 8.33 -61.17 26.68
C LYS A 650 9.30 -62.33 26.84
N THR A 651 9.61 -62.78 28.05
CA THR A 651 10.52 -63.89 28.36
C THR A 651 9.85 -65.23 28.42
N LYS A 652 8.53 -65.31 28.46
CA LYS A 652 7.78 -66.58 28.46
C LYS A 652 7.93 -67.32 27.14
N LYS A 653 7.97 -68.69 27.18
CA LYS A 653 8.06 -69.54 25.98
C LYS A 653 6.86 -69.35 25.04
N VAL A 654 5.68 -69.12 25.58
CA VAL A 654 4.47 -68.78 24.84
C VAL A 654 4.16 -67.31 25.17
N LYS A 655 4.33 -66.42 24.18
CA LYS A 655 4.11 -64.96 24.35
C LYS A 655 2.63 -64.63 24.11
N GLU A 656 1.94 -64.16 25.14
CA GLU A 656 0.58 -63.65 25.00
C GLU A 656 0.64 -62.19 24.46
N LYS A 657 0.54 -62.05 23.15
CA LYS A 657 0.63 -60.72 22.48
C LYS A 657 -0.45 -59.74 22.95
N GLU A 658 -1.64 -60.28 23.24
CA GLU A 658 -2.78 -59.47 23.71
C GLU A 658 -2.52 -58.82 25.09
N VAL A 659 -1.93 -59.59 26.02
CA VAL A 659 -1.58 -59.08 27.37
C VAL A 659 -0.50 -58.00 27.27
N ILE A 660 0.47 -58.15 26.39
CA ILE A 660 1.51 -57.13 26.16
C ILE A 660 0.89 -55.84 25.58
N ILE A 661 -0.10 -55.96 24.68
CA ILE A 661 -0.81 -54.84 24.10
C ILE A 661 -1.62 -54.08 25.17
N GLU A 662 -2.31 -54.85 26.04
CA GLU A 662 -3.12 -54.26 27.12
C GLU A 662 -2.26 -53.51 28.15
N LEU A 663 -1.14 -54.13 28.60
CA LEU A 663 -0.18 -53.46 29.50
C LEU A 663 0.43 -52.19 28.92
N LYS A 664 0.72 -52.18 27.63
CA LYS A 664 1.21 -50.99 26.92
C LYS A 664 0.12 -49.92 26.89
N LYS A 665 -1.12 -50.31 26.62
CA LYS A 665 -2.27 -49.38 26.60
C LYS A 665 -2.48 -48.73 27.99
N GLU A 666 -2.29 -49.50 29.05
CA GLU A 666 -2.37 -48.97 30.42
C GLU A 666 -1.25 -47.95 30.72
N ILE A 667 -0.03 -48.21 30.21
CA ILE A 667 1.08 -47.24 30.30
C ILE A 667 0.74 -45.96 29.52
N ASP A 668 0.21 -46.09 28.31
CA ASP A 668 -0.15 -44.95 27.46
C ASP A 668 -1.27 -44.12 28.12
N GLU A 669 -2.23 -44.73 28.82
CA GLU A 669 -3.26 -44.04 29.60
C GLU A 669 -2.66 -43.29 30.80
N ILE A 670 -1.64 -43.84 31.46
CA ILE A 670 -0.92 -43.17 32.55
C ILE A 670 -0.13 -41.99 31.99
N GLU A 671 0.56 -42.16 30.86
CA GLU A 671 1.27 -41.06 30.21
C GLU A 671 0.34 -39.91 29.82
N LYS A 672 -0.84 -40.21 29.28
CA LYS A 672 -1.88 -39.19 29.03
C LYS A 672 -2.34 -38.48 30.32
N LYS A 673 -2.47 -39.20 31.43
CA LYS A 673 -2.80 -38.61 32.73
C LYS A 673 -1.67 -37.69 33.23
N ILE A 674 -0.41 -38.11 33.09
CA ILE A 674 0.73 -37.28 33.46
C ILE A 674 0.71 -35.94 32.68
N VAL A 675 0.50 -36.00 31.38
CA VAL A 675 0.39 -34.80 30.55
C VAL A 675 -0.75 -33.91 31.01
N GLU A 676 -1.95 -34.49 31.28
CA GLU A 676 -3.12 -33.71 31.70
C GLU A 676 -2.94 -33.08 33.08
N GLU A 677 -2.41 -33.83 34.07
CA GLU A 677 -2.14 -33.31 35.43
C GLU A 677 -0.96 -32.33 35.50
N SER A 678 -0.06 -32.31 34.51
CA SER A 678 1.04 -31.35 34.46
C SER A 678 0.64 -29.99 33.94
N LYS A 679 -0.48 -29.89 33.21
CA LYS A 679 -0.94 -28.62 32.62
C LYS A 679 -1.13 -27.47 33.62
N PRO A 680 -1.80 -27.70 34.80
CA PRO A 680 -1.89 -26.64 35.79
C PRO A 680 -0.54 -26.12 36.29
N LEU A 681 0.41 -27.03 36.51
CA LEU A 681 1.78 -26.68 36.93
C LEU A 681 2.54 -25.91 35.85
N ILE A 682 2.35 -26.28 34.59
CA ILE A 682 2.95 -25.54 33.46
C ILE A 682 2.41 -24.12 33.44
N LYS A 683 1.11 -23.94 33.62
CA LYS A 683 0.47 -22.61 33.66
C LYS A 683 0.95 -21.79 34.87
N GLU A 684 1.17 -22.41 36.02
CA GLU A 684 1.70 -21.75 37.20
C GLU A 684 3.16 -21.30 37.03
N TYR A 685 3.98 -22.13 36.38
CA TYR A 685 5.40 -21.85 36.19
C TYR A 685 5.69 -20.96 34.99
N PHE A 686 4.79 -20.92 34.00
CA PHE A 686 4.85 -20.08 32.83
C PHE A 686 3.64 -19.13 32.82
N ASP A 687 3.63 -18.26 33.82
CA ASP A 687 2.54 -17.29 33.97
C ASP A 687 2.93 -15.93 33.37
N TYR A 688 1.93 -15.25 32.76
CA TYR A 688 2.07 -13.90 32.23
C TYR A 688 0.69 -13.22 32.16
N GLU A 689 0.66 -11.91 32.21
CA GLU A 689 -0.57 -11.13 32.13
C GLU A 689 -1.12 -11.12 30.72
N ILE A 690 -2.43 -11.28 30.59
CA ILE A 690 -3.16 -11.22 29.31
C ILE A 690 -4.14 -10.05 29.38
N PRO A 691 -3.87 -8.92 28.70
CA PRO A 691 -4.84 -7.85 28.59
C PRO A 691 -6.10 -8.30 27.86
N VAL A 692 -7.26 -8.00 28.44
CA VAL A 692 -8.58 -8.31 27.85
C VAL A 692 -9.41 -7.03 27.85
N ALA A 693 -9.99 -6.70 26.69
CA ALA A 693 -10.85 -5.55 26.53
C ALA A 693 -12.22 -5.95 25.97
N ILE A 694 -13.25 -5.24 26.38
CA ILE A 694 -14.60 -5.35 25.83
C ILE A 694 -14.97 -3.97 25.27
N VAL A 695 -15.19 -3.91 23.97
CA VAL A 695 -15.59 -2.71 23.26
C VAL A 695 -17.07 -2.79 22.97
N GLN A 696 -17.82 -1.74 23.31
CA GLN A 696 -19.26 -1.63 23.05
C GLN A 696 -19.53 -0.87 21.74
N ASP A 697 -18.67 0.08 21.41
CA ASP A 697 -18.77 0.93 20.21
C ASP A 697 -17.43 0.91 19.46
N ALA A 698 -17.42 0.33 18.27
CA ALA A 698 -16.24 0.17 17.44
C ALA A 698 -16.18 1.14 16.24
N GLY A 699 -16.86 2.28 16.34
CA GLY A 699 -16.86 3.32 15.29
C GLY A 699 -17.65 2.96 14.03
N ILE A 700 -18.52 1.95 14.08
CA ILE A 700 -19.34 1.53 12.95
C ILE A 700 -20.73 1.06 13.42
N THR A 701 -21.75 1.41 12.64
CA THR A 701 -23.13 0.98 12.88
C THR A 701 -23.41 -0.40 12.27
N SER A 702 -24.52 -1.02 12.66
CA SER A 702 -25.02 -2.28 12.09
C SER A 702 -25.28 -2.22 10.57
N THR A 703 -25.46 -1.01 10.03
CA THR A 703 -25.62 -0.77 8.57
C THR A 703 -24.30 -0.52 7.85
N GLY A 704 -23.17 -0.56 8.56
CA GLY A 704 -21.84 -0.33 7.99
C GLY A 704 -21.48 1.15 7.75
N VAL A 705 -22.20 2.08 8.40
CA VAL A 705 -21.91 3.51 8.36
C VAL A 705 -20.99 3.86 9.53
N GLU A 706 -20.01 4.73 9.29
CA GLU A 706 -19.12 5.24 10.34
C GLU A 706 -19.93 5.95 11.45
N SER A 707 -19.53 5.71 12.68
CA SER A 707 -20.11 6.31 13.90
C SER A 707 -19.05 7.08 14.65
N GLN A 708 -19.44 8.22 15.22
CA GLN A 708 -18.53 8.98 16.09
C GLN A 708 -18.27 8.29 17.44
N ASN A 709 -19.15 7.39 17.85
CA ASN A 709 -18.93 6.57 19.03
C ASN A 709 -17.92 5.47 18.70
N ASN A 710 -16.68 5.64 19.15
CA ASN A 710 -15.59 4.72 18.87
C ASN A 710 -14.63 4.65 20.06
N GLN A 711 -14.60 3.51 20.74
CA GLN A 711 -13.73 3.26 21.88
C GLN A 711 -12.35 2.70 21.48
N LEU A 712 -12.16 2.30 20.22
CA LEU A 712 -10.93 1.69 19.75
C LEU A 712 -9.69 2.60 19.89
N PRO A 713 -9.75 3.92 19.63
CA PRO A 713 -8.60 4.80 19.81
C PRO A 713 -8.14 4.91 21.28
N ASP A 714 -9.09 4.91 22.23
CA ASP A 714 -8.76 4.95 23.66
C ASP A 714 -8.10 3.66 24.11
N LEU A 715 -8.66 2.52 23.68
CA LEU A 715 -8.07 1.20 23.92
C LEU A 715 -6.66 1.10 23.30
N GLN A 716 -6.46 1.60 22.10
CA GLN A 716 -5.16 1.63 21.46
C GLN A 716 -4.13 2.39 22.31
N ARG A 717 -4.46 3.59 22.80
CA ARG A 717 -3.56 4.37 23.67
C ARG A 717 -3.21 3.60 24.94
N ALA A 718 -4.19 3.10 25.66
CA ALA A 718 -3.99 2.34 26.89
C ALA A 718 -3.14 1.07 26.65
N TYR A 719 -3.38 0.37 25.54
CA TYR A 719 -2.60 -0.82 25.20
C TYR A 719 -1.16 -0.46 24.82
N THR A 720 -0.95 0.62 24.11
CA THR A 720 0.40 1.07 23.73
C THR A 720 1.24 1.40 24.96
N GLU A 721 0.65 2.08 25.96
CA GLU A 721 1.30 2.34 27.26
C GLU A 721 1.64 1.03 27.99
N TYR A 722 0.69 0.11 28.10
CA TYR A 722 0.89 -1.21 28.71
C TYR A 722 1.99 -2.01 28.01
N ARG A 723 1.93 -2.10 26.67
CA ARG A 723 2.93 -2.81 25.86
C ARG A 723 4.33 -2.28 26.05
N ASN A 724 4.50 -0.95 26.04
CA ASN A 724 5.79 -0.30 26.21
C ASN A 724 6.34 -0.51 27.63
N ALA A 725 5.50 -0.41 28.66
CA ALA A 725 5.88 -0.66 30.04
C ALA A 725 6.35 -2.12 30.26
N ASN A 726 5.69 -3.07 29.60
CA ASN A 726 5.99 -4.51 29.74
C ASN A 726 6.96 -5.05 28.68
N LYS A 727 7.43 -4.24 27.76
CA LYS A 727 8.36 -4.61 26.66
C LYS A 727 7.92 -5.88 25.96
N LEU A 728 6.62 -5.98 25.59
CA LEU A 728 6.01 -7.20 25.07
C LEU A 728 6.64 -7.70 23.77
N TRP A 729 7.06 -6.80 22.91
CA TRP A 729 8.01 -7.08 21.83
C TRP A 729 9.01 -5.94 21.76
N ASN A 730 10.27 -6.29 21.61
CA ASN A 730 11.27 -5.32 21.24
C ASN A 730 11.00 -4.96 19.77
N ASN A 731 10.43 -3.79 19.53
CA ASN A 731 10.73 -3.12 18.28
C ASN A 731 12.26 -3.03 18.28
N LYS A 732 12.95 -3.85 17.47
CA LYS A 732 14.34 -3.57 17.15
C LYS A 732 14.32 -2.10 16.80
N ASP A 733 15.13 -1.29 17.49
CA ASP A 733 15.16 0.15 17.29
C ASP A 733 15.58 0.43 15.84
N PHE A 734 14.62 0.20 14.91
CA PHE A 734 14.84 0.53 13.52
C PHE A 734 14.80 2.04 13.43
N SER A 735 15.91 2.60 13.04
CA SER A 735 16.04 4.04 12.88
C SER A 735 16.77 4.34 11.58
N VAL A 736 16.24 5.27 10.83
CA VAL A 736 16.92 5.88 9.70
C VAL A 736 17.22 7.31 10.09
N ARG A 737 18.49 7.69 10.03
CA ARG A 737 18.93 9.06 10.32
C ARG A 737 19.76 9.61 9.18
N TYR A 738 19.63 10.90 8.97
CA TYR A 738 20.38 11.63 7.97
C TYR A 738 21.26 12.69 8.64
N SER A 739 22.48 12.85 8.14
CA SER A 739 23.41 13.88 8.59
C SER A 739 24.19 14.43 7.42
N ILE A 740 24.90 15.54 7.62
CA ILE A 740 25.77 16.13 6.62
C ILE A 740 27.22 15.96 7.08
N ASP A 741 28.07 15.45 6.20
CA ASP A 741 29.51 15.33 6.48
C ASP A 741 30.25 16.66 6.28
N SER A 742 31.56 16.66 6.58
CA SER A 742 32.41 17.83 6.41
C SER A 742 32.54 18.34 4.96
N THR A 743 32.20 17.52 3.97
CA THR A 743 32.19 17.89 2.55
C THR A 743 30.84 18.45 2.10
N GLY A 744 29.81 18.31 2.95
CA GLY A 744 28.45 18.73 2.65
C GLY A 744 27.60 17.67 1.96
N SER A 745 28.07 16.44 1.93
CA SER A 745 27.32 15.31 1.40
C SER A 745 26.39 14.72 2.47
N ILE A 746 25.23 14.20 2.03
CA ILE A 746 24.29 13.56 2.94
C ILE A 746 24.75 12.15 3.26
N ILE A 747 24.83 11.83 4.54
CA ILE A 747 25.06 10.49 5.06
C ILE A 747 23.73 9.94 5.57
N LYS A 748 23.35 8.74 5.10
CA LYS A 748 22.24 7.96 5.63
C LYS A 748 22.78 6.90 6.59
N LYS A 749 22.21 6.82 7.78
CA LYS A 749 22.50 5.76 8.74
C LYS A 749 21.26 4.94 9.01
N VAL A 750 21.36 3.63 8.83
CA VAL A 750 20.31 2.67 9.17
C VAL A 750 20.79 1.87 10.38
N ASN A 751 20.06 1.96 11.48
CA ASN A 751 20.43 1.36 12.77
C ASN A 751 21.85 1.75 13.25
N GLY A 752 22.30 2.96 12.91
CA GLY A 752 23.62 3.49 13.26
C GLY A 752 24.74 3.14 12.27
N GLU A 753 24.52 2.24 11.31
CA GLU A 753 25.47 1.91 10.25
C GLU A 753 25.28 2.81 9.03
N GLU A 754 26.38 3.27 8.44
CA GLU A 754 26.34 4.10 7.23
C GLU A 754 25.98 3.26 6.02
N VAL A 755 25.01 3.75 5.24
CA VAL A 755 24.56 3.13 4.01
C VAL A 755 24.80 4.09 2.85
N VAL A 756 25.29 3.56 1.72
CA VAL A 756 25.47 4.34 0.50
C VAL A 756 24.12 4.94 0.08
N PHE A 757 24.11 6.26 -0.07
CA PHE A 757 22.89 7.01 -0.31
C PHE A 757 23.02 7.83 -1.60
N GLY A 758 22.17 7.54 -2.56
CA GLY A 758 21.91 8.46 -3.66
C GLY A 758 22.96 8.52 -4.77
N GLU A 759 23.55 7.36 -5.17
CA GLU A 759 24.15 7.27 -6.51
C GLU A 759 23.11 7.11 -7.62
#